data_071831542210c8575789f90878bc218d
#
_entry.id   071831542210c8575789f90878bc218d
#
_cell.length_a   1.000
_cell.length_b   1.000
_cell.length_c   1.000
_cell.angle_alpha   90.00
_cell.angle_beta   90.00
_cell.angle_gamma   90.00
#
_symmetry.space_group_name_H-M   'P 1'
#
loop_
_entity.id
_entity.type
_entity.pdbx_description
1 polymer ?
#
loop_
_entity_poly.entity_id
_entity_poly.type
_entity_poly.pdbx_seq_one_letter_code
_entity_poly.pdbx_strand_id
1 'polypeptide(L)'
;MDAKKFFTELKRRKVYRVAVAYGILAWLLIQIATQVFPFFDVPTWAVRLTIIGLVLGFPVALLLSWLFDLTPSGIKRTDDIEEAQASAPVAIAKSPAPPPPEKSIAVLPFENLSDDQQNAYFADGIQDDILSSLAKVADLKVISRTSVRQYRSGTRNLREIGEALGVAYVMEGTVRREANRVRINAQLIDARTDLHVWNDTYDREITDLFSLQTELARRIAFALRANLSPREKASLQVHPTSDLDAYDLFLRARDLFRWSGSGDPHENGERALRLLEEAVARDPYFALAYCLISRFHGELYWFGYDRTRSRLTQAKIAADRAMHLQPDSSDVRLALAYYYYFGYRDYELAHTELAIAHAAAPNDAEAWDASGAINRRQGRWEEALSNFEKARELDPRNPSVLWNLADTYACLGRNDEAARSFAKGIEVNPEAHFFSVEQAAIPLRSEGNIALLRAVLRDIPRDFNPGGGITNIAVRVSLMDRDYDGAERLLKAARCERFHDIGVGGPASVLDGYTFPRAWYEGLIAVGRSDVGAADRAFTAAQKIVEADLAQAPDDAKLVAMLGLVHSMKGRHEEAIAAGQRAIELLPISKDAYDGPLIATKLAVIYVAAGQGDRAIELLKELITIPNGPTPGTLRAEREWDPLRSDPRFEALMS
;
A
#
# COMPACT_ATOMS: atom_id res chain seq x y z
N MET A 1 -25.93 47.16 11.95
CA MET A 1 -25.16 45.98 11.44
C MET A 1 -24.25 46.48 10.34
N ASP A 2 -22.95 46.28 10.49
CA ASP A 2 -21.96 46.85 9.56
C ASP A 2 -22.01 46.04 8.23
N ALA A 3 -22.23 46.72 7.11
CA ALA A 3 -22.40 46.06 5.81
C ALA A 3 -21.24 45.14 5.43
N LYS A 4 -20.01 45.50 5.87
CA LYS A 4 -18.83 44.63 5.65
C LYS A 4 -18.90 43.31 6.42
N LYS A 5 -19.43 43.30 7.65
CA LYS A 5 -19.64 42.06 8.43
C LYS A 5 -20.70 41.16 7.78
N PHE A 6 -21.77 41.75 7.26
CA PHE A 6 -22.85 41.01 6.56
C PHE A 6 -22.36 40.32 5.28
N PHE A 7 -21.59 41.03 4.45
CA PHE A 7 -21.01 40.41 3.22
C PHE A 7 -19.96 39.34 3.53
N THR A 8 -19.20 39.47 4.61
CA THR A 8 -18.25 38.44 5.03
C THR A 8 -18.97 37.18 5.51
N GLU A 9 -20.09 37.33 6.22
CA GLU A 9 -20.92 36.23 6.70
C GLU A 9 -21.60 35.49 5.53
N LEU A 10 -22.13 36.19 4.53
CA LEU A 10 -22.70 35.62 3.29
C LEU A 10 -21.67 34.82 2.50
N LYS A 11 -20.42 35.25 2.47
CA LYS A 11 -19.32 34.56 1.79
C LYS A 11 -18.88 33.33 2.58
N ARG A 12 -18.85 33.41 3.91
CA ARG A 12 -18.49 32.31 4.83
C ARG A 12 -19.50 31.14 4.72
N ARG A 13 -20.79 31.45 4.68
CA ARG A 13 -21.90 30.48 4.62
C ARG A 13 -22.20 29.98 3.20
N LYS A 14 -21.35 30.23 2.20
CA LYS A 14 -21.48 29.77 0.80
C LYS A 14 -22.83 30.08 0.12
N VAL A 15 -23.65 30.97 0.69
CA VAL A 15 -24.98 31.36 0.20
C VAL A 15 -24.93 31.84 -1.25
N TYR A 16 -23.86 32.48 -1.69
CA TYR A 16 -23.66 32.92 -3.06
C TYR A 16 -23.66 31.76 -4.08
N ARG A 17 -23.17 30.54 -3.69
CA ARG A 17 -23.16 29.35 -4.57
C ARG A 17 -24.58 28.88 -4.84
N VAL A 18 -25.44 28.89 -3.82
CA VAL A 18 -26.84 28.53 -3.95
C VAL A 18 -27.60 29.58 -4.77
N ALA A 19 -27.29 30.86 -4.59
CA ALA A 19 -27.87 31.93 -5.40
C ALA A 19 -27.54 31.79 -6.90
N VAL A 20 -26.28 31.47 -7.24
CA VAL A 20 -25.85 31.26 -8.63
C VAL A 20 -26.49 29.98 -9.21
N ALA A 21 -26.47 28.88 -8.48
CA ALA A 21 -27.06 27.61 -8.93
C ALA A 21 -28.57 27.75 -9.15
N TYR A 22 -29.29 28.42 -8.23
CA TYR A 22 -30.68 28.73 -8.37
C TYR A 22 -30.98 29.60 -9.59
N GLY A 23 -30.17 30.65 -9.82
CA GLY A 23 -30.31 31.54 -10.98
C GLY A 23 -30.16 30.79 -12.32
N ILE A 24 -29.18 29.88 -12.43
CA ILE A 24 -29.01 29.05 -13.62
C ILE A 24 -30.19 28.11 -13.82
N LEU A 25 -30.63 27.43 -12.75
CA LEU A 25 -31.78 26.52 -12.83
C LEU A 25 -33.09 27.24 -13.17
N ALA A 26 -33.33 28.40 -12.54
CA ALA A 26 -34.51 29.23 -12.82
C ALA A 26 -34.51 29.74 -14.26
N TRP A 27 -33.37 30.18 -14.79
CA TRP A 27 -33.23 30.58 -16.18
C TRP A 27 -33.57 29.43 -17.13
N LEU A 28 -33.04 28.22 -16.88
CA LEU A 28 -33.30 27.03 -17.70
C LEU A 28 -34.79 26.67 -17.68
N LEU A 29 -35.42 26.68 -16.51
CA LEU A 29 -36.85 26.39 -16.35
C LEU A 29 -37.73 27.43 -17.05
N ILE A 30 -37.36 28.72 -17.01
CA ILE A 30 -38.07 29.78 -17.77
C ILE A 30 -37.91 29.53 -19.27
N GLN A 31 -36.76 29.15 -19.78
CA GLN A 31 -36.55 28.81 -21.19
C GLN A 31 -37.40 27.61 -21.60
N ILE A 32 -37.45 26.55 -20.79
CA ILE A 32 -38.31 25.41 -21.04
C ILE A 32 -39.80 25.82 -21.04
N ALA A 33 -40.23 26.57 -20.03
CA ALA A 33 -41.64 27.02 -19.95
C ALA A 33 -42.06 27.92 -21.11
N THR A 34 -41.17 28.79 -21.59
CA THR A 34 -41.49 29.71 -22.69
C THR A 34 -41.39 29.06 -24.07
N GLN A 35 -40.49 28.08 -24.26
CA GLN A 35 -40.28 27.44 -25.56
C GLN A 35 -41.05 26.11 -25.73
N VAL A 36 -41.20 25.33 -24.67
CA VAL A 36 -41.80 23.98 -24.74
C VAL A 36 -43.27 23.99 -24.46
N PHE A 37 -43.78 24.76 -23.48
CA PHE A 37 -45.22 24.79 -23.12
C PHE A 37 -46.15 25.13 -24.28
N PRO A 38 -45.79 26.06 -25.22
CA PRO A 38 -46.63 26.32 -26.38
C PRO A 38 -46.83 25.10 -27.31
N PHE A 39 -45.86 24.17 -27.38
CA PHE A 39 -45.99 22.97 -28.20
C PHE A 39 -46.97 21.93 -27.64
N PHE A 40 -47.29 22.04 -26.35
CA PHE A 40 -48.23 21.15 -25.66
C PHE A 40 -49.55 21.83 -25.36
N ASP A 41 -49.89 22.95 -26.02
CA ASP A 41 -51.10 23.76 -25.81
C ASP A 41 -51.32 24.15 -24.32
N VAL A 42 -50.24 24.28 -23.54
CA VAL A 42 -50.32 24.70 -22.13
C VAL A 42 -50.72 26.18 -22.08
N PRO A 43 -51.78 26.54 -21.33
CA PRO A 43 -52.24 27.92 -21.27
C PRO A 43 -51.18 28.92 -20.77
N THR A 44 -51.16 30.12 -21.33
CA THR A 44 -50.15 31.16 -21.02
C THR A 44 -50.09 31.57 -19.55
N TRP A 45 -51.18 31.34 -18.78
CA TRP A 45 -51.18 31.59 -17.35
C TRP A 45 -50.21 30.63 -16.59
N ALA A 46 -49.99 29.41 -17.10
CA ALA A 46 -49.08 28.44 -16.49
C ALA A 46 -47.63 28.90 -16.60
N VAL A 47 -47.20 29.50 -17.72
CA VAL A 47 -45.88 30.12 -17.89
C VAL A 47 -45.69 31.24 -16.86
N ARG A 48 -46.71 32.11 -16.70
CA ARG A 48 -46.66 33.21 -15.71
C ARG A 48 -46.57 32.67 -14.28
N LEU A 49 -47.31 31.62 -13.96
CA LEU A 49 -47.28 30.99 -12.65
C LEU A 49 -45.91 30.39 -12.35
N THR A 50 -45.26 29.74 -13.34
CA THR A 50 -43.90 29.21 -13.21
C THR A 50 -42.89 30.31 -12.91
N ILE A 51 -42.95 31.43 -13.64
CA ILE A 51 -42.06 32.58 -13.39
C ILE A 51 -42.30 33.16 -12.00
N ILE A 52 -43.53 33.37 -11.59
CA ILE A 52 -43.88 33.89 -10.26
C ILE A 52 -43.38 32.92 -9.16
N GLY A 53 -43.59 31.62 -9.35
CA GLY A 53 -43.11 30.59 -8.42
C GLY A 53 -41.61 30.60 -8.25
N LEU A 54 -40.84 30.75 -9.33
CA LEU A 54 -39.40 30.84 -9.31
C LEU A 54 -38.91 32.14 -8.62
N VAL A 55 -39.58 33.26 -8.86
CA VAL A 55 -39.22 34.54 -8.20
C VAL A 55 -39.48 34.47 -6.69
N LEU A 56 -40.63 33.91 -6.26
CA LEU A 56 -40.97 33.74 -4.85
C LEU A 56 -40.12 32.64 -4.16
N GLY A 57 -39.71 31.63 -4.90
CA GLY A 57 -38.85 30.56 -4.40
C GLY A 57 -37.41 31.00 -4.10
N PHE A 58 -36.92 32.05 -4.78
CA PHE A 58 -35.52 32.52 -4.60
C PHE A 58 -35.20 32.97 -3.15
N PRO A 59 -35.99 33.85 -2.51
CA PRO A 59 -35.78 34.22 -1.12
C PRO A 59 -35.86 33.01 -0.16
N VAL A 60 -36.77 32.08 -0.44
CA VAL A 60 -36.91 30.87 0.37
C VAL A 60 -35.67 29.96 0.24
N ALA A 61 -35.14 29.79 -0.97
CA ALA A 61 -33.90 29.03 -1.20
C ALA A 61 -32.69 29.65 -0.49
N LEU A 62 -32.61 30.99 -0.46
CA LEU A 62 -31.55 31.69 0.28
C LEU A 62 -31.70 31.54 1.80
N LEU A 63 -32.91 31.59 2.33
CA LEU A 63 -33.21 31.37 3.74
C LEU A 63 -32.90 29.94 4.17
N LEU A 64 -33.27 28.96 3.36
CA LEU A 64 -32.94 27.55 3.62
C LEU A 64 -31.43 27.30 3.56
N SER A 65 -30.73 27.90 2.60
CA SER A 65 -29.27 27.82 2.51
C SER A 65 -28.54 28.52 3.68
N TRP A 66 -29.19 29.43 4.36
CA TRP A 66 -28.64 30.07 5.57
C TRP A 66 -28.86 29.21 6.82
N LEU A 67 -29.98 28.46 6.88
CA LEU A 67 -30.35 27.63 8.04
C LEU A 67 -29.76 26.21 7.98
N PHE A 68 -29.50 25.69 6.78
CA PHE A 68 -29.07 24.30 6.57
C PHE A 68 -27.90 24.21 5.59
N ASP A 69 -26.90 23.38 5.94
CA ASP A 69 -25.80 23.01 5.05
C ASP A 69 -26.00 21.58 4.51
N LEU A 70 -25.75 21.38 3.21
CA LEU A 70 -25.73 20.06 2.57
C LEU A 70 -24.37 19.40 2.83
N THR A 71 -24.37 18.35 3.62
CA THR A 71 -23.18 17.51 3.87
C THR A 71 -23.32 16.14 3.18
N PRO A 72 -22.24 15.42 2.91
CA PRO A 72 -22.29 14.06 2.36
C PRO A 72 -23.15 13.09 3.19
N SER A 73 -23.38 13.40 4.47
CA SER A 73 -24.21 12.63 5.42
C SER A 73 -25.64 13.14 5.54
N GLY A 74 -26.08 14.11 4.70
CA GLY A 74 -27.45 14.65 4.68
C GLY A 74 -27.53 16.15 5.05
N ILE A 75 -28.78 16.63 5.23
CA ILE A 75 -29.07 18.03 5.58
C ILE A 75 -28.95 18.21 7.09
N LYS A 76 -28.02 19.07 7.56
CA LYS A 76 -27.83 19.42 8.98
C LYS A 76 -28.01 20.91 9.20
N ARG A 77 -28.42 21.31 10.42
CA ARG A 77 -28.49 22.74 10.78
C ARG A 77 -27.06 23.30 10.87
N THR A 78 -26.88 24.50 10.38
CA THR A 78 -25.57 25.19 10.37
C THR A 78 -25.02 25.36 11.79
N ASP A 79 -25.88 25.61 12.79
CA ASP A 79 -25.49 25.77 14.20
C ASP A 79 -24.95 24.45 14.81
N ASP A 80 -25.52 23.29 14.45
CA ASP A 80 -25.06 21.96 14.91
C ASP A 80 -23.66 21.62 14.35
N ILE A 81 -23.32 22.16 13.17
CA ILE A 81 -21.99 21.98 12.55
C ILE A 81 -20.95 22.89 13.23
N GLU A 82 -21.35 24.11 13.64
CA GLU A 82 -20.45 25.01 14.37
C GLU A 82 -20.14 24.48 15.78
N GLU A 83 -21.10 23.90 16.50
CA GLU A 83 -20.86 23.25 17.80
C GLU A 83 -19.99 21.99 17.69
N ALA A 84 -20.20 21.19 16.62
CA ALA A 84 -19.37 20.03 16.35
C ALA A 84 -17.92 20.39 15.93
N GLN A 85 -17.74 21.54 15.29
CA GLN A 85 -16.40 22.08 14.95
C GLN A 85 -15.72 22.78 16.12
N ALA A 86 -16.48 23.34 17.05
CA ALA A 86 -15.94 23.95 18.27
C ALA A 86 -15.51 22.90 19.33
N SER A 87 -16.06 21.70 19.27
CA SER A 87 -15.71 20.55 20.12
C SER A 87 -14.70 19.60 19.48
N ALA A 88 -14.29 19.81 18.22
CA ALA A 88 -13.18 19.10 17.61
C ALA A 88 -11.86 19.59 18.28
N PRO A 89 -10.91 18.68 18.59
CA PRO A 89 -9.61 19.10 19.10
C PRO A 89 -9.02 20.09 18.11
N VAL A 90 -8.56 21.23 18.64
CA VAL A 90 -7.96 22.34 17.91
C VAL A 90 -7.03 21.76 16.85
N ALA A 91 -7.39 21.89 15.58
CA ALA A 91 -6.47 21.59 14.49
C ALA A 91 -5.22 22.44 14.76
N ILE A 92 -4.15 21.80 15.17
CA ILE A 92 -2.84 22.41 15.31
C ILE A 92 -2.62 23.13 13.98
N ALA A 93 -2.58 24.45 14.01
CA ALA A 93 -2.26 25.26 12.85
C ALA A 93 -1.00 24.64 12.26
N LYS A 94 -1.07 24.10 11.02
CA LYS A 94 0.10 23.59 10.33
C LYS A 94 1.15 24.69 10.40
N SER A 95 2.18 24.49 11.21
CA SER A 95 3.38 25.31 11.10
C SER A 95 3.76 25.32 9.62
N PRO A 96 4.09 26.46 9.03
CA PRO A 96 4.51 26.49 7.64
C PRO A 96 5.61 25.44 7.47
N ALA A 97 5.39 24.52 6.55
CA ALA A 97 6.37 23.49 6.25
C ALA A 97 7.71 24.20 5.92
N PRO A 98 8.85 23.69 6.36
CA PRO A 98 10.13 24.26 6.00
C PRO A 98 10.21 24.37 4.46
N PRO A 99 10.85 25.42 3.93
CA PRO A 99 10.97 25.58 2.49
C PRO A 99 11.63 24.34 1.88
N PRO A 100 11.17 23.87 0.71
CA PRO A 100 11.74 22.70 0.07
C PRO A 100 13.23 22.91 -0.22
N PRO A 101 14.06 21.85 -0.18
CA PRO A 101 15.47 21.95 -0.54
C PRO A 101 15.64 22.55 -1.93
N GLU A 102 16.58 23.48 -2.11
CA GLU A 102 16.80 24.14 -3.40
C GLU A 102 17.12 23.18 -4.55
N LYS A 103 17.80 22.08 -4.24
CA LYS A 103 18.14 21.02 -5.21
C LYS A 103 17.18 19.84 -5.08
N SER A 104 15.90 20.10 -5.24
CA SER A 104 14.85 19.07 -5.16
C SER A 104 13.91 19.12 -6.36
N ILE A 105 13.56 17.95 -6.89
CA ILE A 105 12.78 17.83 -8.13
C ILE A 105 11.76 16.70 -8.06
N ALA A 106 10.60 16.96 -8.68
CA ALA A 106 9.63 15.94 -9.06
C ALA A 106 9.48 15.93 -10.59
N VAL A 107 9.58 14.77 -11.22
CA VAL A 107 9.31 14.58 -12.64
C VAL A 107 7.90 14.02 -12.76
N LEU A 108 6.96 14.82 -13.28
CA LEU A 108 5.57 14.41 -13.44
C LEU A 108 5.40 13.39 -14.57
N PRO A 109 4.33 12.60 -14.57
CA PRO A 109 4.01 11.72 -15.67
C PRO A 109 3.93 12.50 -16.99
N PHE A 110 4.66 12.03 -18.01
CA PHE A 110 4.61 12.63 -19.33
C PHE A 110 3.28 12.31 -20.00
N GLU A 111 2.71 13.29 -20.67
CA GLU A 111 1.48 13.10 -21.43
C GLU A 111 1.79 12.37 -22.74
N ASN A 112 1.09 11.26 -22.98
CA ASN A 112 1.21 10.54 -24.25
C ASN A 112 0.34 11.23 -25.31
N LEU A 113 0.98 11.81 -26.31
CA LEU A 113 0.34 12.43 -27.47
C LEU A 113 0.34 11.51 -28.72
N SER A 114 0.70 10.23 -28.58
CA SER A 114 0.63 9.25 -29.65
C SER A 114 -0.81 8.81 -29.89
N ASP A 115 -1.16 8.49 -31.14
CA ASP A 115 -2.50 7.99 -31.50
C ASP A 115 -2.82 6.63 -30.87
N ASP A 116 -1.81 5.82 -30.57
CA ASP A 116 -1.93 4.53 -29.92
C ASP A 116 -1.82 4.68 -28.39
N GLN A 117 -2.93 4.37 -27.69
CA GLN A 117 -2.98 4.35 -26.23
C GLN A 117 -2.01 3.32 -25.62
N GLN A 118 -1.63 2.28 -26.35
CA GLN A 118 -0.64 1.31 -25.89
C GLN A 118 0.75 1.93 -25.67
N ASN A 119 1.03 3.11 -26.22
CA ASN A 119 2.25 3.86 -25.96
C ASN A 119 2.28 4.59 -24.59
N ALA A 120 1.24 4.49 -23.77
CA ALA A 120 1.23 5.13 -22.44
C ALA A 120 2.34 4.58 -21.52
N TYR A 121 2.60 3.27 -21.56
CA TYR A 121 3.70 2.66 -20.79
C TYR A 121 5.08 3.10 -21.28
N PHE A 122 5.21 3.47 -22.56
CA PHE A 122 6.45 4.01 -23.11
C PHE A 122 6.77 5.40 -22.53
N ALA A 123 5.78 6.31 -22.47
CA ALA A 123 5.94 7.61 -21.83
C ALA A 123 6.30 7.46 -20.34
N ASP A 124 5.69 6.51 -19.67
CA ASP A 124 6.00 6.14 -18.30
C ASP A 124 7.43 5.60 -18.13
N GLY A 125 7.89 4.81 -19.09
CA GLY A 125 9.26 4.29 -19.10
C GLY A 125 10.29 5.39 -19.20
N ILE A 126 10.09 6.36 -20.08
CA ILE A 126 10.98 7.52 -20.22
C ILE A 126 11.06 8.31 -18.90
N GLN A 127 9.93 8.56 -18.26
CA GLN A 127 9.89 9.22 -16.95
C GLN A 127 10.70 8.45 -15.91
N ASP A 128 10.51 7.12 -15.83
CA ASP A 128 11.20 6.27 -14.85
C ASP A 128 12.71 6.26 -15.05
N ASP A 129 13.18 6.20 -16.29
CA ASP A 129 14.61 6.18 -16.59
C ASP A 129 15.27 7.52 -16.26
N ILE A 130 14.57 8.63 -16.49
CA ILE A 130 15.03 9.95 -16.04
C ILE A 130 15.10 9.97 -14.50
N LEU A 131 14.07 9.51 -13.79
CA LEU A 131 14.05 9.44 -12.34
C LEU A 131 15.16 8.54 -11.80
N SER A 132 15.34 7.33 -12.36
CA SER A 132 16.40 6.39 -11.98
C SER A 132 17.79 6.98 -12.19
N SER A 133 17.97 7.75 -13.28
CA SER A 133 19.22 8.46 -13.55
C SER A 133 19.47 9.57 -12.52
N LEU A 134 18.45 10.37 -12.20
CA LEU A 134 18.57 11.46 -11.23
C LEU A 134 18.77 10.95 -9.81
N ALA A 135 18.18 9.81 -9.44
CA ALA A 135 18.32 9.19 -8.11
C ALA A 135 19.78 8.80 -7.79
N LYS A 136 20.63 8.60 -8.81
CA LYS A 136 22.06 8.33 -8.70
C LYS A 136 22.88 9.59 -8.35
N VAL A 137 22.29 10.79 -8.42
CA VAL A 137 22.95 12.06 -8.13
C VAL A 137 22.74 12.42 -6.66
N ALA A 138 23.77 12.29 -5.85
CA ALA A 138 23.70 12.48 -4.40
C ALA A 138 23.30 13.91 -3.97
N ASP A 139 23.67 14.90 -4.77
CA ASP A 139 23.42 16.33 -4.51
C ASP A 139 21.96 16.77 -4.84
N LEU A 140 21.11 15.83 -5.32
CA LEU A 140 19.71 16.08 -5.66
C LEU A 140 18.78 15.32 -4.71
N LYS A 141 17.70 15.96 -4.26
CA LYS A 141 16.52 15.26 -3.73
C LYS A 141 15.56 14.98 -4.88
N VAL A 142 15.33 13.72 -5.19
CA VAL A 142 14.47 13.30 -6.31
C VAL A 142 13.26 12.56 -5.77
N ILE A 143 12.06 13.02 -6.12
CA ILE A 143 10.83 12.35 -5.73
C ILE A 143 10.57 11.17 -6.66
N SER A 144 10.29 10.03 -6.07
CA SER A 144 9.98 8.80 -6.79
C SER A 144 8.71 8.91 -7.66
N ARG A 145 8.66 8.08 -8.70
CA ARG A 145 7.51 7.99 -9.62
C ARG A 145 6.18 7.72 -8.90
N THR A 146 6.17 6.90 -7.86
CA THR A 146 4.95 6.51 -7.15
C THR A 146 4.20 7.72 -6.62
N SER A 147 4.92 8.67 -6.05
CA SER A 147 4.36 9.91 -5.49
C SER A 147 3.81 10.88 -6.54
N VAL A 148 4.32 10.85 -7.77
CA VAL A 148 3.86 11.77 -8.83
C VAL A 148 2.77 11.20 -9.73
N ARG A 149 2.51 9.89 -9.67
CA ARG A 149 1.58 9.17 -10.56
C ARG A 149 0.16 9.75 -10.57
N GLN A 150 -0.34 10.24 -9.45
CA GLN A 150 -1.67 10.86 -9.34
C GLN A 150 -1.84 12.12 -10.20
N TYR A 151 -0.73 12.76 -10.57
CA TYR A 151 -0.75 13.99 -11.36
C TYR A 151 -0.75 13.72 -12.88
N ARG A 152 -1.12 12.50 -13.31
CA ARG A 152 -1.20 12.11 -14.72
C ARG A 152 -2.28 12.90 -15.49
N SER A 153 -3.41 13.18 -14.86
CA SER A 153 -4.57 13.83 -15.48
C SER A 153 -5.11 14.96 -14.61
N GLY A 154 -5.68 15.98 -15.27
CA GLY A 154 -6.32 17.12 -14.61
C GLY A 154 -5.54 18.43 -14.73
N THR A 155 -6.16 19.52 -14.26
CA THR A 155 -5.51 20.85 -14.20
C THR A 155 -4.44 20.82 -13.12
N ARG A 156 -3.18 21.02 -13.50
CA ARG A 156 -2.03 20.93 -12.60
C ARG A 156 -1.70 22.30 -12.02
N ASN A 157 -1.85 22.44 -10.71
CA ASN A 157 -1.29 23.59 -9.98
C ASN A 157 0.11 23.19 -9.48
N LEU A 158 1.16 23.61 -10.19
CA LEU A 158 2.53 23.18 -9.93
C LEU A 158 3.04 23.64 -8.55
N ARG A 159 2.54 24.77 -8.03
CA ARG A 159 2.85 25.22 -6.67
C ARG A 159 2.30 24.26 -5.62
N GLU A 160 1.03 23.87 -5.74
CA GLU A 160 0.41 22.90 -4.82
C GLU A 160 1.11 21.53 -4.90
N ILE A 161 1.52 21.11 -6.10
CA ILE A 161 2.29 19.87 -6.32
C ILE A 161 3.66 19.98 -5.63
N GLY A 162 4.38 21.09 -5.83
CA GLY A 162 5.68 21.32 -5.19
C GLY A 162 5.59 21.32 -3.66
N GLU A 163 4.56 21.97 -3.10
CA GLU A 163 4.30 21.96 -1.65
C GLU A 163 3.95 20.55 -1.15
N ALA A 164 3.07 19.82 -1.85
CA ALA A 164 2.64 18.48 -1.46
C ALA A 164 3.79 17.45 -1.50
N LEU A 165 4.74 17.61 -2.43
CA LEU A 165 5.89 16.73 -2.60
C LEU A 165 7.15 17.23 -1.88
N GLY A 166 7.15 18.47 -1.38
CA GLY A 166 8.30 19.08 -0.71
C GLY A 166 9.48 19.29 -1.65
N VAL A 167 9.22 19.79 -2.88
CA VAL A 167 10.23 20.06 -3.90
C VAL A 167 10.19 21.50 -4.40
N ALA A 168 11.37 22.02 -4.77
CA ALA A 168 11.51 23.36 -5.33
C ALA A 168 11.20 23.37 -6.85
N TYR A 169 11.48 22.28 -7.56
CA TYR A 169 11.32 22.21 -9.00
C TYR A 169 10.41 21.05 -9.42
N VAL A 170 9.66 21.30 -10.48
CA VAL A 170 8.81 20.31 -11.11
C VAL A 170 9.17 20.24 -12.60
N MET A 171 9.36 19.04 -13.12
CA MET A 171 9.50 18.77 -14.53
C MET A 171 8.21 18.18 -15.06
N GLU A 172 7.72 18.71 -16.18
CA GLU A 172 6.63 18.13 -16.94
C GLU A 172 6.98 18.02 -18.41
N GLY A 173 6.23 17.22 -19.17
CA GLY A 173 6.48 17.07 -20.57
C GLY A 173 5.43 16.23 -21.27
N THR A 174 5.62 16.12 -22.60
CA THR A 174 4.81 15.32 -23.49
C THR A 174 5.69 14.38 -24.29
N VAL A 175 5.19 13.21 -24.63
CA VAL A 175 5.86 12.21 -25.48
C VAL A 175 4.93 11.85 -26.64
N ARG A 176 5.45 11.90 -27.85
CA ARG A 176 4.79 11.41 -29.06
C ARG A 176 5.69 10.43 -29.77
N ARG A 177 5.22 9.20 -29.92
CA ARG A 177 5.90 8.16 -30.69
C ARG A 177 5.17 7.95 -32.01
N GLU A 178 5.88 8.08 -33.12
CA GLU A 178 5.38 7.83 -34.47
C GLU A 178 6.36 6.93 -35.22
N ALA A 179 5.96 5.68 -35.45
CA ALA A 179 6.81 4.67 -36.10
C ALA A 179 8.23 4.62 -35.48
N ASN A 180 9.25 5.10 -36.21
CA ASN A 180 10.66 5.10 -35.77
C ASN A 180 11.12 6.43 -35.17
N ARG A 181 10.22 7.36 -34.85
CA ARG A 181 10.57 8.67 -34.27
C ARG A 181 9.91 8.87 -32.92
N VAL A 182 10.62 9.54 -32.04
CA VAL A 182 10.12 10.01 -30.77
C VAL A 182 10.32 11.50 -30.64
N ARG A 183 9.25 12.22 -30.32
CA ARG A 183 9.31 13.62 -29.96
C ARG A 183 8.99 13.79 -28.50
N ILE A 184 9.90 14.41 -27.76
CA ILE A 184 9.73 14.73 -26.34
C ILE A 184 9.79 16.24 -26.21
N ASN A 185 8.76 16.82 -25.62
CA ASN A 185 8.79 18.20 -25.13
C ASN A 185 8.92 18.13 -23.61
N ALA A 186 9.91 18.82 -23.06
CA ALA A 186 10.22 18.78 -21.64
C ALA A 186 10.46 20.18 -21.11
N GLN A 187 9.89 20.51 -19.95
CA GLN A 187 10.05 21.79 -19.30
C GLN A 187 10.29 21.63 -17.80
N LEU A 188 11.23 22.42 -17.28
CA LEU A 188 11.56 22.51 -15.87
C LEU A 188 11.04 23.84 -15.32
N ILE A 189 10.28 23.78 -14.24
CA ILE A 189 9.56 24.92 -13.67
C ILE A 189 9.94 25.03 -12.19
N ASP A 190 10.23 26.24 -11.71
CA ASP A 190 10.34 26.53 -10.28
C ASP A 190 8.93 26.58 -9.69
N ALA A 191 8.58 25.56 -8.92
CA ALA A 191 7.23 25.40 -8.34
C ALA A 191 6.85 26.51 -7.36
N ARG A 192 7.83 27.23 -6.78
CA ARG A 192 7.60 28.32 -5.82
C ARG A 192 7.12 29.60 -6.53
N THR A 193 7.61 29.83 -7.74
CA THR A 193 7.38 31.07 -8.50
C THR A 193 6.56 30.87 -9.76
N ASP A 194 6.36 29.62 -10.18
CA ASP A 194 5.70 29.22 -11.44
C ASP A 194 6.46 29.74 -12.69
N LEU A 195 7.77 29.94 -12.55
CA LEU A 195 8.62 30.41 -13.65
C LEU A 195 9.31 29.25 -14.35
N HIS A 196 9.28 29.29 -15.67
CA HIS A 196 10.02 28.34 -16.50
C HIS A 196 11.53 28.61 -16.36
N VAL A 197 12.25 27.60 -15.85
CA VAL A 197 13.71 27.62 -15.77
C VAL A 197 14.33 27.20 -17.11
N TRP A 198 13.66 26.26 -17.77
CA TRP A 198 14.13 25.65 -18.99
C TRP A 198 12.97 24.97 -19.73
N ASN A 199 12.99 25.05 -21.08
CA ASN A 199 12.05 24.38 -21.97
C ASN A 199 12.80 23.97 -23.25
N ASP A 200 12.62 22.72 -23.67
CA ASP A 200 13.25 22.22 -24.89
C ASP A 200 12.41 21.12 -25.56
N THR A 201 12.59 20.99 -26.88
CA THR A 201 11.91 19.97 -27.68
C THR A 201 12.95 19.10 -28.37
N TYR A 202 12.85 17.82 -28.19
CA TYR A 202 13.69 16.80 -28.78
C TYR A 202 12.90 16.02 -29.82
N ASP A 203 13.45 15.91 -31.04
CA ASP A 203 12.90 15.09 -32.11
C ASP A 203 14.04 14.21 -32.64
N ARG A 204 13.96 12.90 -32.31
CA ARG A 204 15.03 11.94 -32.54
C ARG A 204 14.47 10.65 -33.15
N GLU A 205 15.36 9.84 -33.70
CA GLU A 205 15.03 8.43 -33.96
C GLU A 205 14.88 7.67 -32.66
N ILE A 206 14.02 6.66 -32.65
CA ILE A 206 13.74 5.87 -31.43
C ILE A 206 14.99 5.12 -30.94
N THR A 207 15.93 4.81 -31.85
CA THR A 207 17.25 4.24 -31.53
C THR A 207 18.10 5.12 -30.64
N ASP A 208 17.87 6.43 -30.65
CA ASP A 208 18.59 7.42 -29.85
C ASP A 208 17.93 7.72 -28.49
N LEU A 209 16.88 6.96 -28.14
CA LEU A 209 16.06 7.19 -26.95
C LEU A 209 16.89 7.26 -25.67
N PHE A 210 17.76 6.30 -25.44
CA PHE A 210 18.57 6.24 -24.22
C PHE A 210 19.59 7.38 -24.13
N SER A 211 20.14 7.79 -25.26
CA SER A 211 21.02 8.98 -25.35
C SER A 211 20.25 10.24 -24.97
N LEU A 212 19.00 10.34 -25.39
CA LEU A 212 18.11 11.45 -25.06
C LEU A 212 17.75 11.48 -23.56
N GLN A 213 17.44 10.35 -22.95
CA GLN A 213 17.18 10.26 -21.51
C GLN A 213 18.41 10.71 -20.69
N THR A 214 19.59 10.27 -21.09
CA THR A 214 20.88 10.71 -20.51
C THR A 214 21.08 12.22 -20.63
N GLU A 215 20.80 12.77 -21.83
CA GLU A 215 20.90 14.22 -22.08
C GLU A 215 19.94 15.00 -21.16
N LEU A 216 18.68 14.56 -21.04
CA LEU A 216 17.69 15.17 -20.17
C LEU A 216 18.12 15.15 -18.69
N ALA A 217 18.56 14.01 -18.17
CA ALA A 217 19.02 13.89 -16.79
C ALA A 217 20.21 14.83 -16.51
N ARG A 218 21.17 14.92 -17.44
CA ARG A 218 22.32 15.84 -17.32
C ARG A 218 21.91 17.31 -17.36
N ARG A 219 20.98 17.69 -18.23
CA ARG A 219 20.46 19.06 -18.30
C ARG A 219 19.72 19.46 -17.03
N ILE A 220 18.91 18.55 -16.48
CA ILE A 220 18.24 18.78 -15.19
C ILE A 220 19.28 19.00 -14.09
N ALA A 221 20.26 18.11 -13.95
CA ALA A 221 21.31 18.24 -12.95
C ALA A 221 22.07 19.57 -13.08
N PHE A 222 22.38 19.98 -14.31
CA PHE A 222 23.02 21.27 -14.58
C PHE A 222 22.12 22.47 -14.22
N ALA A 223 20.86 22.45 -14.60
CA ALA A 223 19.90 23.52 -14.28
C ALA A 223 19.70 23.69 -12.76
N LEU A 224 19.72 22.58 -12.01
CA LEU A 224 19.63 22.56 -10.54
C LEU A 224 21.00 22.79 -9.86
N ARG A 225 22.05 23.08 -10.62
CA ARG A 225 23.41 23.29 -10.13
C ARG A 225 23.93 22.13 -9.25
N ALA A 226 23.55 20.91 -9.61
CA ALA A 226 24.02 19.73 -8.91
C ALA A 226 25.49 19.42 -9.26
N ASN A 227 26.26 19.03 -8.24
CA ASN A 227 27.63 18.61 -8.43
C ASN A 227 27.66 17.14 -8.81
N LEU A 228 28.12 16.81 -10.00
CA LEU A 228 28.27 15.44 -10.47
C LEU A 228 29.70 14.96 -10.32
N SER A 229 29.90 13.92 -9.55
CA SER A 229 31.18 13.19 -9.45
C SER A 229 31.49 12.46 -10.77
N PRO A 230 32.77 12.06 -11.01
CA PRO A 230 33.13 11.27 -12.17
C PRO A 230 32.35 9.93 -12.26
N ARG A 231 32.09 9.29 -11.11
CA ARG A 231 31.31 8.04 -11.03
C ARG A 231 29.85 8.25 -11.45
N GLU A 232 29.19 9.29 -10.96
CA GLU A 232 27.82 9.64 -11.33
C GLU A 232 27.72 9.99 -12.83
N LYS A 233 28.70 10.74 -13.37
CA LYS A 233 28.75 11.01 -14.80
C LYS A 233 28.86 9.75 -15.65
N ALA A 234 29.64 8.76 -15.21
CA ALA A 234 29.78 7.48 -15.89
C ALA A 234 28.49 6.65 -15.78
N SER A 235 27.85 6.60 -14.61
CA SER A 235 26.63 5.83 -14.37
C SER A 235 25.43 6.36 -15.18
N LEU A 236 25.38 7.67 -15.45
CA LEU A 236 24.36 8.29 -16.30
C LEU A 236 24.48 7.90 -17.79
N GLN A 237 25.61 7.32 -18.22
CA GLN A 237 25.85 6.91 -19.60
C GLN A 237 25.51 5.44 -19.87
N VAL A 238 25.19 4.68 -18.85
CA VAL A 238 24.83 3.26 -18.97
C VAL A 238 23.40 3.13 -19.48
N HIS A 239 23.24 2.53 -20.65
CA HIS A 239 21.91 2.22 -21.21
C HIS A 239 21.43 0.85 -20.72
N PRO A 240 20.12 0.68 -20.45
CA PRO A 240 19.58 -0.57 -19.95
C PRO A 240 19.69 -1.72 -20.97
N THR A 241 19.46 -1.45 -22.25
CA THR A 241 19.52 -2.40 -23.36
C THR A 241 19.71 -1.65 -24.68
N SER A 242 20.06 -2.35 -25.75
CA SER A 242 20.05 -1.82 -27.12
C SER A 242 18.84 -2.31 -27.95
N ASP A 243 18.08 -3.29 -27.43
CA ASP A 243 16.88 -3.85 -28.10
C ASP A 243 15.61 -3.17 -27.54
N LEU A 244 14.97 -2.35 -28.37
CA LEU A 244 13.76 -1.62 -27.98
C LEU A 244 12.55 -2.51 -27.72
N ASP A 245 12.44 -3.66 -28.39
CA ASP A 245 11.35 -4.60 -28.13
C ASP A 245 11.57 -5.30 -26.79
N ALA A 246 12.84 -5.65 -26.45
CA ALA A 246 13.18 -6.15 -25.12
C ALA A 246 12.86 -5.12 -24.04
N TYR A 247 13.12 -3.84 -24.31
CA TYR A 247 12.78 -2.75 -23.41
C TYR A 247 11.25 -2.59 -23.22
N ASP A 248 10.48 -2.69 -24.30
CA ASP A 248 9.02 -2.67 -24.27
C ASP A 248 8.44 -3.80 -23.39
N LEU A 249 8.94 -5.02 -23.57
CA LEU A 249 8.55 -6.18 -22.74
C LEU A 249 8.87 -5.95 -21.26
N PHE A 250 10.04 -5.41 -20.95
CA PHE A 250 10.45 -5.05 -19.60
C PHE A 250 9.52 -4.01 -18.96
N LEU A 251 9.15 -2.95 -19.68
CA LEU A 251 8.26 -1.92 -19.19
C LEU A 251 6.86 -2.48 -18.87
N ARG A 252 6.33 -3.34 -19.74
CA ARG A 252 5.04 -4.02 -19.55
C ARG A 252 5.08 -4.96 -18.35
N ALA A 253 6.16 -5.74 -18.18
CA ALA A 253 6.34 -6.62 -17.03
C ALA A 253 6.38 -5.82 -15.72
N ARG A 254 7.14 -4.73 -15.70
CA ARG A 254 7.27 -3.84 -14.55
C ARG A 254 5.93 -3.20 -14.14
N ASP A 255 5.06 -2.87 -15.10
CA ASP A 255 3.74 -2.28 -14.82
C ASP A 255 2.75 -3.31 -14.25
N LEU A 256 2.83 -4.58 -14.69
CA LEU A 256 1.98 -5.67 -14.16
C LEU A 256 2.23 -5.95 -12.66
N PHE A 257 3.46 -5.79 -12.20
CA PHE A 257 3.86 -6.14 -10.83
C PHE A 257 3.59 -5.03 -9.81
N ARG A 258 3.15 -3.87 -10.24
CA ARG A 258 2.88 -2.77 -9.32
C ARG A 258 1.67 -3.06 -8.45
N TRP A 259 1.79 -2.71 -7.18
CA TRP A 259 0.73 -2.73 -6.17
C TRP A 259 -0.48 -1.86 -6.63
N SER A 260 -1.13 -2.27 -7.70
CA SER A 260 -2.27 -1.55 -8.28
C SER A 260 -3.59 -1.85 -7.58
N GLY A 261 -3.61 -2.81 -6.65
CA GLY A 261 -4.84 -3.24 -5.98
C GLY A 261 -5.80 -4.02 -6.87
N SER A 262 -5.50 -4.19 -8.16
CA SER A 262 -6.35 -4.90 -9.11
C SER A 262 -5.71 -6.19 -9.62
N GLY A 263 -6.45 -7.28 -9.60
CA GLY A 263 -6.04 -8.60 -10.09
C GLY A 263 -5.39 -9.50 -9.04
N ASP A 264 -5.12 -10.74 -9.45
CA ASP A 264 -4.43 -11.71 -8.61
C ASP A 264 -2.91 -11.47 -8.67
N PRO A 265 -2.23 -11.19 -7.54
CA PRO A 265 -0.79 -10.94 -7.50
C PRO A 265 0.04 -12.11 -8.04
N HIS A 266 -0.39 -13.36 -7.81
CA HIS A 266 0.28 -14.55 -8.33
C HIS A 266 0.21 -14.59 -9.86
N GLU A 267 -0.99 -14.44 -10.43
CA GLU A 267 -1.17 -14.45 -11.89
C GLU A 267 -0.41 -13.29 -12.56
N ASN A 268 -0.45 -12.09 -11.97
CA ASN A 268 0.31 -10.94 -12.47
C ASN A 268 1.82 -11.18 -12.42
N GLY A 269 2.33 -11.78 -11.34
CA GLY A 269 3.73 -12.16 -11.21
C GLY A 269 4.18 -13.15 -12.28
N GLU A 270 3.40 -14.19 -12.54
CA GLU A 270 3.70 -15.18 -13.58
C GLU A 270 3.65 -14.56 -15.00
N ARG A 271 2.73 -13.65 -15.26
CA ARG A 271 2.67 -12.93 -16.53
C ARG A 271 3.88 -12.01 -16.72
N ALA A 272 4.28 -11.30 -15.67
CA ALA A 272 5.45 -10.44 -15.68
C ALA A 272 6.73 -11.24 -15.94
N LEU A 273 6.89 -12.40 -15.28
CA LEU A 273 8.03 -13.29 -15.50
C LEU A 273 8.13 -13.75 -16.96
N ARG A 274 7.03 -14.17 -17.59
CA ARG A 274 7.03 -14.56 -19.01
C ARG A 274 7.50 -13.43 -19.93
N LEU A 275 7.05 -12.19 -19.69
CA LEU A 275 7.49 -11.02 -20.48
C LEU A 275 8.98 -10.72 -20.29
N LEU A 276 9.49 -10.89 -19.07
CA LEU A 276 10.91 -10.69 -18.77
C LEU A 276 11.79 -11.79 -19.36
N GLU A 277 11.34 -13.04 -19.34
CA GLU A 277 12.02 -14.17 -19.99
C GLU A 277 12.12 -13.95 -21.51
N GLU A 278 11.06 -13.42 -22.14
CA GLU A 278 11.09 -13.02 -23.55
C GLU A 278 12.07 -11.86 -23.78
N ALA A 279 12.09 -10.86 -22.87
CA ALA A 279 13.01 -9.73 -22.97
C ALA A 279 14.48 -10.16 -22.91
N VAL A 280 14.86 -11.06 -21.98
CA VAL A 280 16.24 -11.55 -21.87
C VAL A 280 16.59 -12.56 -22.95
N ALA A 281 15.62 -13.24 -23.58
CA ALA A 281 15.84 -14.06 -24.76
C ALA A 281 16.20 -13.21 -25.98
N ARG A 282 15.64 -11.99 -26.10
CA ARG A 282 15.98 -11.03 -27.15
C ARG A 282 17.32 -10.33 -26.87
N ASP A 283 17.52 -9.86 -25.63
CA ASP A 283 18.78 -9.26 -25.22
C ASP A 283 19.34 -9.94 -23.95
N PRO A 284 20.25 -10.91 -24.13
CA PRO A 284 20.91 -11.60 -23.01
C PRO A 284 21.82 -10.73 -22.13
N TYR A 285 22.03 -9.45 -22.48
CA TYR A 285 22.82 -8.49 -21.73
C TYR A 285 21.97 -7.50 -20.93
N PHE A 286 20.65 -7.65 -20.93
CA PHE A 286 19.71 -6.77 -20.24
C PHE A 286 19.70 -7.01 -18.73
N ALA A 287 20.66 -6.42 -18.01
CA ALA A 287 20.85 -6.63 -16.57
C ALA A 287 19.61 -6.29 -15.72
N LEU A 288 18.90 -5.17 -16.01
CA LEU A 288 17.71 -4.78 -15.25
C LEU A 288 16.56 -5.79 -15.37
N ALA A 289 16.42 -6.46 -16.53
CA ALA A 289 15.42 -7.51 -16.68
C ALA A 289 15.73 -8.71 -15.78
N TYR A 290 16.99 -9.11 -15.67
CA TYR A 290 17.41 -10.15 -14.73
C TYR A 290 17.20 -9.73 -13.26
N CYS A 291 17.41 -8.46 -12.91
CA CYS A 291 17.08 -7.95 -11.57
C CYS A 291 15.60 -8.17 -11.23
N LEU A 292 14.69 -7.82 -12.14
CA LEU A 292 13.27 -8.02 -11.93
C LEU A 292 12.86 -9.50 -11.91
N ILE A 293 13.46 -10.36 -12.76
CA ILE A 293 13.25 -11.82 -12.70
C ILE A 293 13.61 -12.35 -11.32
N SER A 294 14.80 -12.02 -10.81
CA SER A 294 15.24 -12.44 -9.48
C SER A 294 14.26 -11.98 -8.40
N ARG A 295 13.86 -10.72 -8.46
CA ARG A 295 12.95 -10.14 -7.49
C ARG A 295 11.58 -10.80 -7.50
N PHE A 296 10.96 -10.99 -8.67
CA PHE A 296 9.62 -11.56 -8.77
C PHE A 296 9.57 -13.01 -8.31
N HIS A 297 10.61 -13.81 -8.63
CA HIS A 297 10.75 -15.14 -8.04
C HIS A 297 10.87 -15.08 -6.51
N GLY A 298 11.65 -14.14 -5.98
CA GLY A 298 11.80 -13.93 -4.54
C GLY A 298 10.49 -13.52 -3.86
N GLU A 299 9.71 -12.63 -4.45
CA GLU A 299 8.43 -12.18 -3.91
C GLU A 299 7.36 -13.28 -3.94
N LEU A 300 7.24 -14.03 -5.04
CA LEU A 300 6.33 -15.18 -5.10
C LEU A 300 6.63 -16.23 -4.03
N TYR A 301 7.92 -16.44 -3.75
CA TYR A 301 8.36 -17.31 -2.66
C TYR A 301 8.03 -16.69 -1.28
N TRP A 302 8.37 -15.44 -1.05
CA TRP A 302 8.22 -14.74 0.22
C TRP A 302 6.76 -14.63 0.68
N PHE A 303 5.87 -14.23 -0.23
CA PHE A 303 4.44 -14.11 0.05
C PHE A 303 3.69 -15.45 0.05
N GLY A 304 4.37 -16.56 -0.18
CA GLY A 304 3.80 -17.90 -0.06
C GLY A 304 2.96 -18.37 -1.24
N TYR A 305 3.03 -17.67 -2.38
CA TYR A 305 2.36 -18.10 -3.61
C TYR A 305 3.01 -19.36 -4.20
N ASP A 306 4.35 -19.45 -4.14
CA ASP A 306 5.12 -20.62 -4.55
C ASP A 306 6.40 -20.71 -3.71
N ARG A 307 6.41 -21.56 -2.68
CA ARG A 307 7.56 -21.78 -1.77
C ARG A 307 8.48 -22.92 -2.19
N THR A 308 8.53 -23.23 -3.48
CA THR A 308 9.42 -24.28 -3.98
C THR A 308 10.88 -23.83 -4.01
N ARG A 309 11.80 -24.78 -3.82
CA ARG A 309 13.24 -24.54 -4.01
C ARG A 309 13.59 -24.13 -5.44
N SER A 310 12.80 -24.57 -6.41
CA SER A 310 12.96 -24.18 -7.82
C SER A 310 12.85 -22.67 -7.97
N ARG A 311 11.88 -22.02 -7.28
CA ARG A 311 11.66 -20.57 -7.31
C ARG A 311 12.91 -19.79 -6.85
N LEU A 312 13.50 -20.22 -5.75
CA LEU A 312 14.76 -19.62 -5.25
C LEU A 312 15.95 -19.88 -6.18
N THR A 313 16.01 -21.05 -6.83
CA THR A 313 17.05 -21.35 -7.79
C THR A 313 16.95 -20.42 -9.01
N GLN A 314 15.75 -20.16 -9.52
CA GLN A 314 15.55 -19.20 -10.63
C GLN A 314 15.91 -17.78 -10.21
N ALA A 315 15.52 -17.36 -8.99
CA ALA A 315 15.93 -16.07 -8.45
C ALA A 315 17.46 -15.92 -8.41
N LYS A 316 18.17 -16.97 -7.96
CA LYS A 316 19.65 -16.98 -7.89
C LYS A 316 20.28 -16.88 -9.27
N ILE A 317 19.84 -17.69 -10.23
CA ILE A 317 20.36 -17.67 -11.60
C ILE A 317 20.25 -16.28 -12.20
N ALA A 318 19.10 -15.64 -12.03
CA ALA A 318 18.87 -14.29 -12.54
C ALA A 318 19.74 -13.25 -11.83
N ALA A 319 19.83 -13.31 -10.48
CA ALA A 319 20.67 -12.39 -9.71
C ALA A 319 22.16 -12.53 -10.08
N ASP A 320 22.67 -13.75 -10.23
CA ASP A 320 24.05 -14.02 -10.64
C ASP A 320 24.32 -13.48 -12.06
N ARG A 321 23.37 -13.64 -12.95
CA ARG A 321 23.49 -13.11 -14.31
C ARG A 321 23.54 -11.59 -14.32
N ALA A 322 22.65 -10.92 -13.57
CA ALA A 322 22.66 -9.47 -13.41
C ALA A 322 23.99 -8.98 -12.83
N MET A 323 24.49 -9.65 -11.77
CA MET A 323 25.76 -9.34 -11.14
C MET A 323 26.97 -9.49 -12.08
N HIS A 324 26.97 -10.52 -12.93
CA HIS A 324 28.00 -10.70 -13.94
C HIS A 324 28.00 -9.58 -14.99
N LEU A 325 26.82 -9.09 -15.35
CA LEU A 325 26.66 -8.05 -16.39
C LEU A 325 27.02 -6.65 -15.87
N GLN A 326 26.54 -6.30 -14.66
CA GLN A 326 26.67 -4.95 -14.10
C GLN A 326 26.95 -4.97 -12.58
N PRO A 327 28.14 -5.37 -12.13
CA PRO A 327 28.44 -5.58 -10.70
C PRO A 327 28.35 -4.30 -9.85
N ASP A 328 28.49 -3.12 -10.44
CA ASP A 328 28.47 -1.83 -9.75
C ASP A 328 27.11 -1.14 -9.78
N SER A 329 26.09 -1.76 -10.39
CA SER A 329 24.73 -1.22 -10.49
C SER A 329 24.01 -1.28 -9.14
N SER A 330 23.39 -0.16 -8.72
CA SER A 330 22.51 -0.11 -7.56
C SER A 330 21.34 -1.08 -7.67
N ASP A 331 20.73 -1.21 -8.86
CA ASP A 331 19.61 -2.10 -9.12
C ASP A 331 20.01 -3.58 -8.91
N VAL A 332 21.22 -3.95 -9.34
CA VAL A 332 21.75 -5.30 -9.15
C VAL A 332 21.99 -5.59 -7.67
N ARG A 333 22.55 -4.63 -6.93
CA ARG A 333 22.79 -4.76 -5.49
C ARG A 333 21.50 -4.87 -4.71
N LEU A 334 20.49 -4.07 -5.08
CA LEU A 334 19.15 -4.16 -4.50
C LEU A 334 18.48 -5.51 -4.78
N ALA A 335 18.60 -6.04 -6.02
CA ALA A 335 18.07 -7.36 -6.36
C ALA A 335 18.73 -8.49 -5.54
N LEU A 336 20.05 -8.43 -5.33
CA LEU A 336 20.76 -9.36 -4.46
C LEU A 336 20.36 -9.24 -2.99
N ALA A 337 20.16 -8.01 -2.50
CA ALA A 337 19.66 -7.78 -1.14
C ALA A 337 18.29 -8.45 -0.93
N TYR A 338 17.35 -8.27 -1.86
CA TYR A 338 16.06 -8.96 -1.81
C TYR A 338 16.20 -10.48 -1.91
N TYR A 339 17.11 -10.99 -2.75
CA TYR A 339 17.38 -12.43 -2.84
C TYR A 339 17.81 -13.02 -1.49
N TYR A 340 18.74 -12.39 -0.79
CA TYR A 340 19.19 -12.81 0.54
C TYR A 340 18.09 -12.64 1.59
N TYR A 341 17.35 -11.53 1.54
CA TYR A 341 16.29 -11.23 2.47
C TYR A 341 15.10 -12.19 2.31
N PHE A 342 14.52 -12.29 1.13
CA PHE A 342 13.30 -13.07 0.88
C PHE A 342 13.57 -14.57 0.84
N GLY A 343 14.71 -14.98 0.28
CA GLY A 343 15.01 -16.39 0.10
C GLY A 343 15.53 -17.07 1.35
N TYR A 344 16.34 -16.37 2.14
CA TYR A 344 17.11 -17.01 3.21
C TYR A 344 17.02 -16.30 4.57
N ARG A 345 16.43 -15.12 4.65
CA ARG A 345 16.48 -14.26 5.83
C ARG A 345 17.94 -14.05 6.30
N ASP A 346 18.85 -13.93 5.33
CA ASP A 346 20.24 -13.57 5.56
C ASP A 346 20.37 -12.04 5.56
N TYR A 347 20.06 -11.47 6.71
CA TYR A 347 19.98 -10.02 6.87
C TYR A 347 21.35 -9.35 6.77
N GLU A 348 22.43 -10.04 7.16
CA GLU A 348 23.78 -9.48 7.10
C GLU A 348 24.27 -9.35 5.64
N LEU A 349 24.07 -10.38 4.83
CA LEU A 349 24.39 -10.29 3.41
C LEU A 349 23.50 -9.26 2.70
N ALA A 350 22.22 -9.22 3.05
CA ALA A 350 21.29 -8.23 2.49
C ALA A 350 21.73 -6.79 2.83
N HIS A 351 22.15 -6.51 4.07
CA HIS A 351 22.70 -5.20 4.46
C HIS A 351 24.00 -4.86 3.73
N THR A 352 24.87 -5.84 3.50
CA THR A 352 26.09 -5.64 2.73
C THR A 352 25.79 -5.14 1.32
N GLU A 353 24.85 -5.76 0.64
CA GLU A 353 24.44 -5.36 -0.71
C GLU A 353 23.71 -4.00 -0.71
N LEU A 354 22.85 -3.73 0.30
CA LEU A 354 22.18 -2.45 0.46
C LEU A 354 23.15 -1.30 0.72
N ALA A 355 24.22 -1.52 1.49
CA ALA A 355 25.25 -0.48 1.70
C ALA A 355 25.91 -0.07 0.38
N ILE A 356 26.15 -1.02 -0.53
CA ILE A 356 26.70 -0.74 -1.86
C ILE A 356 25.64 -0.02 -2.72
N ALA A 357 24.38 -0.46 -2.66
CA ALA A 357 23.27 0.18 -3.37
C ALA A 357 23.10 1.66 -2.95
N HIS A 358 23.09 1.95 -1.65
CA HIS A 358 23.01 3.32 -1.12
C HIS A 358 24.18 4.20 -1.56
N ALA A 359 25.41 3.64 -1.61
CA ALA A 359 26.56 4.37 -2.10
C ALA A 359 26.49 4.69 -3.61
N ALA A 360 25.77 3.88 -4.38
CA ALA A 360 25.58 4.06 -5.82
C ALA A 360 24.36 4.90 -6.19
N ALA A 361 23.26 4.82 -5.38
CA ALA A 361 22.02 5.55 -5.58
C ALA A 361 21.43 5.99 -4.23
N PRO A 362 21.95 7.07 -3.61
CA PRO A 362 21.54 7.50 -2.26
C PRO A 362 20.12 8.02 -2.17
N ASN A 363 19.49 8.36 -3.30
CA ASN A 363 18.11 8.82 -3.39
C ASN A 363 17.13 7.72 -3.87
N ASP A 364 17.54 6.46 -3.82
CA ASP A 364 16.66 5.34 -4.09
C ASP A 364 15.78 5.04 -2.87
N ALA A 365 14.52 5.45 -2.92
CA ALA A 365 13.54 5.25 -1.84
C ALA A 365 13.31 3.76 -1.54
N GLU A 366 13.40 2.90 -2.56
CA GLU A 366 13.18 1.46 -2.41
C GLU A 366 14.30 0.78 -1.63
N ALA A 367 15.55 1.19 -1.85
CA ALA A 367 16.68 0.68 -1.06
C ALA A 367 16.55 1.07 0.42
N TRP A 368 16.08 2.29 0.73
CA TRP A 368 15.80 2.71 2.10
C TRP A 368 14.63 1.94 2.72
N ASP A 369 13.56 1.68 1.97
CA ASP A 369 12.42 0.87 2.42
C ASP A 369 12.87 -0.57 2.75
N ALA A 370 13.67 -1.19 1.88
CA ALA A 370 14.26 -2.51 2.12
C ALA A 370 15.14 -2.55 3.38
N SER A 371 16.00 -1.52 3.57
CA SER A 371 16.81 -1.41 4.79
C SER A 371 15.95 -1.30 6.04
N GLY A 372 14.87 -0.54 6.00
CA GLY A 372 13.90 -0.44 7.08
C GLY A 372 13.25 -1.77 7.41
N ALA A 373 12.80 -2.50 6.39
CA ALA A 373 12.16 -3.81 6.56
C ALA A 373 13.11 -4.84 7.18
N ILE A 374 14.38 -4.86 6.76
CA ILE A 374 15.40 -5.77 7.31
C ILE A 374 15.74 -5.39 8.76
N ASN A 375 15.96 -4.10 9.05
CA ASN A 375 16.22 -3.65 10.43
C ASN A 375 15.08 -4.00 11.38
N ARG A 376 13.83 -3.84 10.94
CA ARG A 376 12.64 -4.26 11.71
C ARG A 376 12.69 -5.75 12.08
N ARG A 377 13.06 -6.62 11.14
CA ARG A 377 13.19 -8.06 11.39
C ARG A 377 14.34 -8.43 12.31
N GLN A 378 15.41 -7.63 12.31
CA GLN A 378 16.51 -7.80 13.26
C GLN A 378 16.22 -7.19 14.65
N GLY A 379 15.03 -6.63 14.88
CA GLY A 379 14.68 -5.95 16.12
C GLY A 379 15.30 -4.56 16.29
N ARG A 380 15.89 -4.00 15.25
CA ARG A 380 16.45 -2.63 15.23
C ARG A 380 15.35 -1.63 14.86
N TRP A 381 14.38 -1.48 15.76
CA TRP A 381 13.12 -0.79 15.47
C TRP A 381 13.28 0.70 15.17
N GLU A 382 14.17 1.41 15.90
CA GLU A 382 14.37 2.85 15.68
C GLU A 382 15.14 3.10 14.37
N GLU A 383 16.13 2.26 14.04
CA GLU A 383 16.80 2.30 12.74
C GLU A 383 15.83 1.97 11.59
N ALA A 384 14.91 1.04 11.81
CA ALA A 384 13.86 0.73 10.85
C ALA A 384 12.99 1.96 10.57
N LEU A 385 12.49 2.63 11.63
CA LEU A 385 11.72 3.87 11.51
C LEU A 385 12.51 4.96 10.80
N SER A 386 13.79 5.14 11.14
CA SER A 386 14.66 6.14 10.48
C SER A 386 14.78 5.89 8.99
N ASN A 387 14.96 4.62 8.57
CA ASN A 387 15.07 4.25 7.16
C ASN A 387 13.74 4.42 6.42
N PHE A 388 12.62 4.03 7.01
CA PHE A 388 11.30 4.25 6.43
C PHE A 388 10.94 5.74 6.32
N GLU A 389 11.33 6.57 7.31
CA GLU A 389 11.16 8.02 7.22
C GLU A 389 12.02 8.61 6.09
N LYS A 390 13.23 8.09 5.87
CA LYS A 390 14.05 8.50 4.72
C LYS A 390 13.42 8.06 3.40
N ALA A 391 12.91 6.85 3.32
CA ALA A 391 12.14 6.38 2.16
C ALA A 391 10.91 7.27 1.91
N ARG A 392 10.17 7.64 2.97
CA ARG A 392 9.01 8.54 2.89
C ARG A 392 9.39 9.97 2.46
N GLU A 393 10.56 10.46 2.86
CA GLU A 393 11.06 11.76 2.40
C GLU A 393 11.30 11.77 0.87
N LEU A 394 11.77 10.65 0.32
CA LEU A 394 12.05 10.46 -1.11
C LEU A 394 10.80 10.05 -1.91
N ASP A 395 9.88 9.32 -1.27
CA ASP A 395 8.64 8.85 -1.89
C ASP A 395 7.43 9.03 -0.95
N PRO A 396 6.97 10.28 -0.70
CA PRO A 396 5.99 10.61 0.34
C PRO A 396 4.59 10.04 0.12
N ARG A 397 4.30 9.53 -1.07
CA ARG A 397 3.01 8.94 -1.44
C ARG A 397 3.13 7.48 -1.85
N ASN A 398 4.21 6.82 -1.50
CA ASN A 398 4.38 5.38 -1.77
C ASN A 398 3.55 4.56 -0.76
N PRO A 399 2.57 3.77 -1.25
CA PRO A 399 1.75 2.96 -0.35
C PRO A 399 2.56 1.94 0.46
N SER A 400 3.63 1.34 -0.11
CA SER A 400 4.49 0.38 0.60
C SER A 400 5.21 1.05 1.77
N VAL A 401 5.82 2.20 1.54
CA VAL A 401 6.54 2.97 2.58
C VAL A 401 5.57 3.41 3.68
N LEU A 402 4.39 3.95 3.30
CA LEU A 402 3.36 4.35 4.27
C LEU A 402 2.86 3.16 5.09
N TRP A 403 2.71 2.00 4.45
CA TRP A 403 2.35 0.76 5.12
C TRP A 403 3.43 0.33 6.11
N ASN A 404 4.68 0.24 5.67
CA ASN A 404 5.80 -0.19 6.51
C ASN A 404 5.98 0.71 7.73
N LEU A 405 5.83 2.04 7.58
CA LEU A 405 5.83 2.98 8.70
C LEU A 405 4.67 2.70 9.66
N ALA A 406 3.44 2.63 9.14
CA ALA A 406 2.24 2.45 9.95
C ALA A 406 2.29 1.13 10.73
N ASP A 407 2.67 0.05 10.06
CA ASP A 407 2.81 -1.28 10.64
C ASP A 407 3.93 -1.32 11.70
N THR A 408 5.07 -0.67 11.45
CA THR A 408 6.16 -0.57 12.43
C THR A 408 5.73 0.20 13.68
N TYR A 409 5.02 1.33 13.53
CA TYR A 409 4.44 2.04 14.66
C TYR A 409 3.43 1.20 15.43
N ALA A 410 2.60 0.43 14.72
CA ALA A 410 1.63 -0.48 15.34
C ALA A 410 2.32 -1.60 16.12
N CYS A 411 3.40 -2.20 15.58
CA CYS A 411 4.22 -3.19 16.28
C CYS A 411 4.82 -2.65 17.59
N LEU A 412 5.16 -1.36 17.60
CA LEU A 412 5.71 -0.67 18.77
C LEU A 412 4.63 -0.16 19.75
N GLY A 413 3.35 -0.40 19.47
CA GLY A 413 2.23 0.12 20.28
C GLY A 413 2.03 1.64 20.15
N ARG A 414 2.69 2.30 19.18
CA ARG A 414 2.58 3.75 18.90
C ARG A 414 1.34 4.02 18.05
N ASN A 415 0.17 3.80 18.65
CA ASN A 415 -1.12 3.77 17.95
C ASN A 415 -1.48 5.07 17.24
N ASP A 416 -1.13 6.24 17.81
CA ASP A 416 -1.42 7.55 17.20
C ASP A 416 -0.62 7.78 15.91
N GLU A 417 0.67 7.41 15.91
CA GLU A 417 1.52 7.48 14.74
C GLU A 417 1.08 6.47 13.67
N ALA A 418 0.74 5.26 14.08
CA ALA A 418 0.18 4.24 13.20
C ALA A 418 -1.11 4.76 12.53
N ALA A 419 -2.06 5.30 13.31
CA ALA A 419 -3.31 5.85 12.80
C ALA A 419 -3.10 6.98 11.78
N ARG A 420 -2.14 7.91 12.05
CA ARG A 420 -1.80 8.98 11.11
C ARG A 420 -1.20 8.44 9.80
N SER A 421 -0.32 7.44 9.88
CA SER A 421 0.31 6.84 8.71
C SER A 421 -0.69 6.04 7.88
N PHE A 422 -1.60 5.27 8.50
CA PHE A 422 -2.71 4.60 7.81
C PHE A 422 -3.66 5.61 7.16
N ALA A 423 -4.03 6.69 7.84
CA ALA A 423 -4.86 7.75 7.28
C ALA A 423 -4.23 8.38 6.03
N LYS A 424 -2.89 8.57 6.04
CA LYS A 424 -2.18 9.04 4.85
C LYS A 424 -2.20 8.00 3.72
N GLY A 425 -2.08 6.72 4.03
CA GLY A 425 -2.25 5.63 3.06
C GLY A 425 -3.64 5.63 2.40
N ILE A 426 -4.70 5.84 3.18
CA ILE A 426 -6.08 5.96 2.69
C ILE A 426 -6.22 7.19 1.76
N GLU A 427 -5.65 8.34 2.14
CA GLU A 427 -5.65 9.54 1.29
C GLU A 427 -4.96 9.30 -0.06
N VAL A 428 -3.84 8.57 -0.04
CA VAL A 428 -3.02 8.29 -1.22
C VAL A 428 -3.66 7.26 -2.13
N ASN A 429 -4.26 6.23 -1.57
CA ASN A 429 -4.88 5.13 -2.30
C ASN A 429 -6.20 4.71 -1.61
N PRO A 430 -7.31 5.44 -1.85
CA PRO A 430 -8.59 5.16 -1.22
C PRO A 430 -9.17 3.76 -1.56
N GLU A 431 -8.78 3.19 -2.68
CA GLU A 431 -9.22 1.87 -3.13
C GLU A 431 -8.45 0.72 -2.45
N ALA A 432 -7.32 1.03 -1.81
CA ALA A 432 -6.54 0.05 -1.05
C ALA A 432 -7.13 -0.14 0.36
N HIS A 433 -8.24 -0.86 0.44
CA HIS A 433 -9.04 -1.03 1.67
C HIS A 433 -8.26 -1.58 2.88
N PHE A 434 -7.09 -2.20 2.69
CA PHE A 434 -6.31 -2.69 3.82
C PHE A 434 -5.81 -1.57 4.73
N PHE A 435 -5.54 -0.36 4.24
CA PHE A 435 -5.22 0.77 5.12
C PHE A 435 -6.38 1.09 6.07
N SER A 436 -7.60 1.08 5.56
CA SER A 436 -8.80 1.31 6.36
C SER A 436 -9.06 0.18 7.36
N VAL A 437 -8.80 -1.07 6.96
CA VAL A 437 -8.94 -2.25 7.82
C VAL A 437 -7.95 -2.19 8.98
N GLU A 438 -6.68 -1.89 8.72
CA GLU A 438 -5.65 -1.82 9.77
C GLU A 438 -5.85 -0.63 10.70
N GLN A 439 -6.24 0.53 10.16
CA GLN A 439 -6.61 1.66 11.00
C GLN A 439 -7.78 1.31 11.94
N ALA A 440 -8.78 0.61 11.41
CA ALA A 440 -9.94 0.16 12.18
C ALA A 440 -9.61 -0.97 13.17
N ALA A 441 -8.49 -1.67 13.00
CA ALA A 441 -8.01 -2.69 13.93
C ALA A 441 -7.27 -2.11 15.14
N ILE A 442 -6.92 -0.84 15.17
CA ILE A 442 -6.22 -0.22 16.31
C ILE A 442 -7.01 -0.38 17.63
N PRO A 443 -8.34 -0.10 17.72
CA PRO A 443 -9.10 -0.33 18.94
C PRO A 443 -9.19 -1.80 19.35
N LEU A 444 -9.14 -2.74 18.42
CA LEU A 444 -9.01 -4.16 18.75
C LEU A 444 -7.71 -4.43 19.49
N ARG A 445 -6.60 -3.93 18.98
CA ARG A 445 -5.27 -4.12 19.58
C ARG A 445 -5.12 -3.45 20.95
N SER A 446 -5.61 -2.23 21.11
CA SER A 446 -5.50 -1.50 22.37
C SER A 446 -6.51 -1.94 23.43
N GLU A 447 -7.76 -2.19 23.05
CA GLU A 447 -8.87 -2.31 23.98
C GLU A 447 -9.65 -3.63 23.85
N GLY A 448 -9.47 -4.39 22.77
CA GLY A 448 -10.29 -5.55 22.42
C GLY A 448 -11.61 -5.18 21.71
N ASN A 449 -11.74 -3.93 21.24
CA ASN A 449 -12.96 -3.44 20.63
C ASN A 449 -12.94 -3.65 19.11
N ILE A 450 -13.80 -4.55 18.62
CA ILE A 450 -13.91 -4.92 17.19
C ILE A 450 -14.99 -4.14 16.43
N ALA A 451 -15.70 -3.21 17.07
CA ALA A 451 -16.87 -2.57 16.46
C ALA A 451 -16.53 -1.76 15.20
N LEU A 452 -15.45 -0.98 15.24
CA LEU A 452 -15.00 -0.19 14.09
C LEU A 452 -14.51 -1.08 12.94
N LEU A 453 -13.72 -2.11 13.26
CA LEU A 453 -13.20 -3.07 12.27
C LEU A 453 -14.36 -3.79 11.57
N ARG A 454 -15.37 -4.24 12.32
CA ARG A 454 -16.59 -4.86 11.79
C ARG A 454 -17.35 -3.90 10.85
N ALA A 455 -17.46 -2.62 11.21
CA ALA A 455 -18.13 -1.62 10.37
C ALA A 455 -17.40 -1.46 9.03
N VAL A 456 -16.08 -1.26 9.05
CA VAL A 456 -15.26 -1.11 7.83
C VAL A 456 -15.35 -2.35 6.94
N LEU A 457 -15.25 -3.56 7.51
CA LEU A 457 -15.32 -4.81 6.74
C LEU A 457 -16.67 -5.03 6.03
N ARG A 458 -17.78 -4.46 6.54
CA ARG A 458 -19.10 -4.52 5.87
C ARG A 458 -19.19 -3.67 4.62
N ASP A 459 -18.44 -2.57 4.59
CA ASP A 459 -18.49 -1.58 3.52
C ASP A 459 -17.55 -1.93 2.35
N ILE A 460 -16.64 -2.90 2.53
CA ILE A 460 -15.72 -3.34 1.48
C ILE A 460 -16.47 -4.21 0.46
N PRO A 461 -16.31 -3.95 -0.86
CA PRO A 461 -16.89 -4.77 -1.92
C PRO A 461 -16.44 -6.24 -1.82
N ARG A 462 -17.36 -7.18 -2.01
CA ARG A 462 -17.10 -8.63 -1.84
C ARG A 462 -16.11 -9.21 -2.84
N ASP A 463 -15.97 -8.59 -4.00
CA ASP A 463 -15.08 -8.97 -5.09
C ASP A 463 -13.70 -8.29 -5.03
N PHE A 464 -13.51 -7.41 -4.05
CA PHE A 464 -12.27 -6.65 -3.90
C PHE A 464 -11.04 -7.53 -3.64
N ASN A 465 -11.22 -8.69 -2.98
CA ASN A 465 -10.12 -9.46 -2.41
C ASN A 465 -10.01 -10.89 -2.98
N PRO A 466 -9.47 -11.06 -4.20
CA PRO A 466 -9.33 -12.39 -4.80
C PRO A 466 -8.41 -13.35 -4.04
N GLY A 467 -7.37 -12.83 -3.35
CA GLY A 467 -6.42 -13.62 -2.56
C GLY A 467 -6.89 -13.96 -1.14
N GLY A 468 -8.04 -13.49 -0.71
CA GLY A 468 -8.68 -13.90 0.55
C GLY A 468 -8.17 -13.22 1.82
N GLY A 469 -7.23 -12.27 1.80
CA GLY A 469 -6.69 -11.63 3.00
C GLY A 469 -7.74 -10.86 3.81
N ILE A 470 -8.53 -9.98 3.16
CA ILE A 470 -9.63 -9.28 3.83
C ILE A 470 -10.74 -10.24 4.26
N THR A 471 -11.05 -11.25 3.43
CA THR A 471 -12.00 -12.30 3.80
C THR A 471 -11.52 -13.05 5.04
N ASN A 472 -10.23 -13.34 5.13
CA ASN A 472 -9.60 -13.91 6.32
C ASN A 472 -9.94 -13.12 7.59
N ILE A 473 -9.68 -11.80 7.57
CA ILE A 473 -9.97 -10.91 8.70
C ILE A 473 -11.48 -10.89 9.02
N ALA A 474 -12.33 -10.82 7.99
CA ALA A 474 -13.78 -10.81 8.19
C ALA A 474 -14.31 -12.11 8.82
N VAL A 475 -13.78 -13.28 8.41
CA VAL A 475 -14.10 -14.57 9.03
C VAL A 475 -13.65 -14.60 10.50
N ARG A 476 -12.44 -14.12 10.80
CA ARG A 476 -11.93 -14.05 12.17
C ARG A 476 -12.76 -13.14 13.05
N VAL A 477 -13.13 -11.96 12.58
CA VAL A 477 -14.01 -11.04 13.31
C VAL A 477 -15.37 -11.69 13.58
N SER A 478 -15.93 -12.42 12.61
CA SER A 478 -17.17 -13.18 12.82
C SER A 478 -17.02 -14.29 13.88
N LEU A 479 -15.87 -14.97 13.91
CA LEU A 479 -15.56 -15.98 14.93
C LEU A 479 -15.40 -15.36 16.31
N MET A 480 -14.77 -14.18 16.45
CA MET A 480 -14.69 -13.42 17.70
C MET A 480 -16.08 -13.08 18.24
N ASP A 481 -17.01 -12.70 17.34
CA ASP A 481 -18.41 -12.41 17.65
C ASP A 481 -19.28 -13.66 17.90
N ARG A 482 -18.75 -14.84 17.68
CA ARG A 482 -19.50 -16.11 17.66
C ARG A 482 -20.61 -16.15 16.60
N ASP A 483 -20.49 -15.32 15.54
CA ASP A 483 -21.38 -15.36 14.35
C ASP A 483 -20.89 -16.42 13.36
N TYR A 484 -21.15 -17.70 13.73
CA TYR A 484 -20.74 -18.85 12.91
C TYR A 484 -21.44 -18.89 11.55
N ASP A 485 -22.66 -18.39 11.48
CA ASP A 485 -23.43 -18.31 10.24
C ASP A 485 -22.87 -17.22 9.32
N GLY A 486 -22.44 -16.10 9.88
CA GLY A 486 -21.72 -15.05 9.17
C GLY A 486 -20.39 -15.55 8.61
N ALA A 487 -19.59 -16.20 9.45
CA ALA A 487 -18.32 -16.80 9.04
C ALA A 487 -18.49 -17.81 7.89
N GLU A 488 -19.50 -18.69 8.00
CA GLU A 488 -19.79 -19.67 6.94
C GLU A 488 -20.23 -19.00 5.62
N ARG A 489 -21.08 -17.95 5.70
CA ARG A 489 -21.48 -17.18 4.50
C ARG A 489 -20.28 -16.53 3.82
N LEU A 490 -19.32 -15.98 4.59
CA LEU A 490 -18.09 -15.39 4.06
C LEU A 490 -17.23 -16.44 3.36
N LEU A 491 -17.03 -17.61 3.97
CA LEU A 491 -16.28 -18.71 3.36
C LEU A 491 -16.95 -19.21 2.08
N LYS A 492 -18.27 -19.41 2.06
CA LYS A 492 -19.01 -19.82 0.86
C LYS A 492 -18.92 -18.82 -0.29
N ALA A 493 -18.85 -17.53 0.02
CA ALA A 493 -18.69 -16.48 -0.97
C ALA A 493 -17.27 -16.34 -1.52
N ALA A 494 -16.26 -16.78 -0.76
CA ALA A 494 -14.87 -16.72 -1.18
C ALA A 494 -14.57 -17.74 -2.29
N ARG A 495 -13.75 -17.32 -3.27
CA ARG A 495 -13.34 -18.18 -4.40
C ARG A 495 -12.00 -18.91 -4.17
N CYS A 496 -11.28 -18.54 -3.11
CA CYS A 496 -9.97 -19.11 -2.78
C CYS A 496 -10.10 -20.31 -1.84
N GLU A 497 -9.27 -21.33 -2.03
CA GLU A 497 -9.13 -22.49 -1.14
C GLU A 497 -8.09 -22.24 -0.03
N ARG A 498 -7.29 -21.19 -0.18
CA ARG A 498 -6.29 -20.74 0.79
C ARG A 498 -6.44 -19.25 1.00
N PHE A 499 -6.40 -18.83 2.23
CA PHE A 499 -6.48 -17.43 2.62
C PHE A 499 -5.07 -16.96 2.93
N HIS A 500 -4.48 -16.22 1.99
CA HIS A 500 -3.16 -15.64 2.18
C HIS A 500 -3.26 -14.43 3.12
N ASP A 501 -2.29 -14.34 4.02
CA ASP A 501 -2.03 -13.10 4.69
C ASP A 501 -1.28 -12.18 3.73
N ILE A 502 -1.88 -11.05 3.42
CA ILE A 502 -1.28 -10.01 2.57
C ILE A 502 -0.49 -8.98 3.38
N GLY A 503 -0.06 -9.33 4.59
CA GLY A 503 0.57 -8.39 5.52
C GLY A 503 -0.43 -7.45 6.18
N VAL A 504 -1.71 -7.75 6.11
CA VAL A 504 -2.80 -7.09 6.83
C VAL A 504 -3.00 -7.80 8.16
N GLY A 505 -2.20 -7.47 9.08
CA GLY A 505 -2.28 -8.05 10.40
C GLY A 505 -1.22 -7.39 11.24
N GLY A 506 -1.52 -6.29 11.81
CA GLY A 506 -0.64 -5.65 12.76
C GLY A 506 -0.45 -6.51 14.00
N PRO A 507 0.33 -6.02 14.97
CA PRO A 507 0.85 -6.79 16.07
C PRO A 507 -0.23 -7.60 16.76
N ALA A 508 0.04 -8.89 16.88
CA ALA A 508 -0.58 -9.79 17.84
C ALA A 508 -1.98 -10.31 17.55
N SER A 509 -2.34 -10.55 16.33
CA SER A 509 -3.37 -11.56 16.12
C SER A 509 -2.76 -12.96 16.11
N VAL A 510 -3.38 -13.89 16.80
CA VAL A 510 -2.97 -15.30 16.87
C VAL A 510 -2.82 -15.95 15.48
N LEU A 511 -3.38 -15.31 14.46
CA LEU A 511 -3.50 -15.85 13.11
C LEU A 511 -2.70 -15.08 12.03
N ASP A 512 -1.90 -14.08 12.39
CA ASP A 512 -1.20 -13.22 11.44
C ASP A 512 0.01 -13.90 10.76
N GLY A 513 0.25 -13.56 9.50
CA GLY A 513 1.43 -14.01 8.75
C GLY A 513 1.37 -15.44 8.21
N TYR A 514 0.20 -16.05 8.11
CA TYR A 514 0.01 -17.45 7.71
C TYR A 514 -0.90 -17.57 6.50
N THR A 515 -0.69 -18.66 5.74
CA THR A 515 -1.67 -19.09 4.74
C THR A 515 -2.55 -20.17 5.37
N PHE A 516 -3.86 -19.90 5.49
CA PHE A 516 -4.81 -20.81 6.10
C PHE A 516 -5.61 -21.56 5.03
N PRO A 517 -5.66 -22.91 5.08
CA PRO A 517 -6.62 -23.67 4.29
C PRO A 517 -8.07 -23.30 4.65
N ARG A 518 -8.97 -23.25 3.69
CA ARG A 518 -10.43 -23.09 3.94
C ARG A 518 -10.93 -24.06 5.00
N ALA A 519 -10.49 -25.30 4.92
CA ALA A 519 -10.83 -26.36 5.87
C ALA A 519 -10.49 -26.03 7.32
N TRP A 520 -9.47 -25.20 7.59
CA TRP A 520 -9.17 -24.72 8.94
C TRP A 520 -10.34 -23.94 9.51
N TYR A 521 -10.88 -22.97 8.77
CA TYR A 521 -12.00 -22.13 9.21
C TYR A 521 -13.31 -22.92 9.29
N GLU A 522 -13.53 -23.87 8.40
CA GLU A 522 -14.66 -24.79 8.46
C GLU A 522 -14.62 -25.61 9.76
N GLY A 523 -13.42 -26.05 10.16
CA GLY A 523 -13.19 -26.74 11.43
C GLY A 523 -13.51 -25.84 12.62
N LEU A 524 -13.03 -24.59 12.63
CA LEU A 524 -13.31 -23.63 13.72
C LEU A 524 -14.81 -23.31 13.86
N ILE A 525 -15.53 -23.17 12.75
CA ILE A 525 -16.98 -22.99 12.73
C ILE A 525 -17.69 -24.22 13.31
N ALA A 526 -17.28 -25.42 12.92
CA ALA A 526 -17.84 -26.68 13.42
C ALA A 526 -17.62 -26.84 14.92
N VAL A 527 -16.43 -26.52 15.43
CA VAL A 527 -16.14 -26.47 16.88
C VAL A 527 -17.08 -25.49 17.59
N GLY A 528 -17.25 -24.29 17.04
CA GLY A 528 -18.15 -23.29 17.60
C GLY A 528 -19.62 -23.72 17.66
N ARG A 529 -20.05 -24.59 16.75
CA ARG A 529 -21.39 -25.20 16.70
C ARG A 529 -21.49 -26.53 17.49
N SER A 530 -20.39 -26.97 18.12
CA SER A 530 -20.29 -28.25 18.81
C SER A 530 -20.51 -29.47 17.89
N ASP A 531 -20.26 -29.34 16.59
CA ASP A 531 -20.29 -30.44 15.62
C ASP A 531 -18.93 -31.13 15.53
N VAL A 532 -18.70 -32.08 16.43
CA VAL A 532 -17.42 -32.82 16.55
C VAL A 532 -17.08 -33.56 15.25
N GLY A 533 -18.09 -34.13 14.57
CA GLY A 533 -17.88 -34.91 13.36
C GLY A 533 -17.46 -34.04 12.17
N ALA A 534 -18.09 -32.86 12.01
CA ALA A 534 -17.68 -31.90 10.99
C ALA A 534 -16.31 -31.30 11.28
N ALA A 535 -16.01 -31.01 12.54
CA ALA A 535 -14.72 -30.48 12.96
C ALA A 535 -13.57 -31.46 12.65
N ASP A 536 -13.70 -32.74 13.00
CA ASP A 536 -12.67 -33.74 12.71
C ASP A 536 -12.42 -33.91 11.20
N ARG A 537 -13.49 -33.95 10.39
CA ARG A 537 -13.35 -34.02 8.93
C ARG A 537 -12.62 -32.80 8.37
N ALA A 538 -12.98 -31.62 8.82
CA ALA A 538 -12.40 -30.37 8.36
C ALA A 538 -10.91 -30.24 8.75
N PHE A 539 -10.55 -30.52 10.00
CA PHE A 539 -9.15 -30.52 10.44
C PHE A 539 -8.31 -31.62 9.81
N THR A 540 -8.92 -32.78 9.47
CA THR A 540 -8.23 -33.81 8.70
C THR A 540 -7.94 -33.33 7.26
N ALA A 541 -8.85 -32.60 6.64
CA ALA A 541 -8.61 -31.99 5.34
C ALA A 541 -7.52 -30.89 5.43
N ALA A 542 -7.58 -30.04 6.43
CA ALA A 542 -6.56 -29.02 6.67
C ALA A 542 -5.17 -29.63 6.89
N GLN A 543 -5.08 -30.72 7.68
CA GLN A 543 -3.83 -31.45 7.91
C GLN A 543 -3.19 -31.92 6.61
N LYS A 544 -3.96 -32.56 5.73
CA LYS A 544 -3.46 -33.05 4.44
C LYS A 544 -2.89 -31.93 3.57
N ILE A 545 -3.54 -30.76 3.57
CA ILE A 545 -3.09 -29.60 2.82
C ILE A 545 -1.76 -29.06 3.39
N VAL A 546 -1.68 -28.90 4.72
CA VAL A 546 -0.46 -28.41 5.37
C VAL A 546 0.71 -29.39 5.24
N GLU A 547 0.46 -30.70 5.34
CA GLU A 547 1.49 -31.73 5.14
C GLU A 547 2.00 -31.75 3.69
N ALA A 548 1.12 -31.54 2.70
CA ALA A 548 1.52 -31.44 1.30
C ALA A 548 2.40 -30.20 1.05
N ASP A 549 2.09 -29.07 1.69
CA ASP A 549 2.89 -27.86 1.62
C ASP A 549 4.25 -28.05 2.32
N LEU A 550 4.28 -28.69 3.48
CA LEU A 550 5.52 -29.04 4.19
C LEU A 550 6.42 -30.00 3.40
N ALA A 551 5.85 -30.88 2.58
CA ALA A 551 6.65 -31.72 1.70
C ALA A 551 7.46 -30.91 0.67
N GLN A 552 6.98 -29.71 0.29
CA GLN A 552 7.68 -28.77 -0.61
C GLN A 552 8.63 -27.83 0.16
N ALA A 553 8.28 -27.48 1.42
CA ALA A 553 9.01 -26.55 2.25
C ALA A 553 9.15 -27.06 3.71
N PRO A 554 9.98 -28.11 3.95
CA PRO A 554 10.00 -28.82 5.24
C PRO A 554 10.51 -27.99 6.42
N ASP A 555 11.27 -26.92 6.15
CA ASP A 555 11.83 -26.02 7.16
C ASP A 555 11.05 -24.68 7.26
N ASP A 556 9.84 -24.61 6.71
CA ASP A 556 9.00 -23.42 6.86
C ASP A 556 8.37 -23.37 8.25
N ALA A 557 8.88 -22.47 9.08
CA ALA A 557 8.44 -22.31 10.47
C ALA A 557 6.93 -22.03 10.61
N LYS A 558 6.34 -21.27 9.67
CA LYS A 558 4.91 -20.93 9.68
C LYS A 558 4.05 -22.16 9.38
N LEU A 559 4.46 -22.97 8.40
CA LEU A 559 3.76 -24.23 8.08
C LEU A 559 3.87 -25.25 9.22
N VAL A 560 5.06 -25.35 9.85
CA VAL A 560 5.26 -26.22 11.03
C VAL A 560 4.37 -25.78 12.19
N ALA A 561 4.30 -24.47 12.48
CA ALA A 561 3.40 -23.94 13.51
C ALA A 561 1.93 -24.19 13.18
N MET A 562 1.53 -24.06 11.90
CA MET A 562 0.17 -24.36 11.45
C MET A 562 -0.18 -25.85 11.64
N LEU A 563 0.76 -26.76 11.34
CA LEU A 563 0.57 -28.20 11.61
C LEU A 563 0.37 -28.43 13.12
N GLY A 564 1.13 -27.75 13.96
CA GLY A 564 0.95 -27.79 15.42
C GLY A 564 -0.45 -27.35 15.86
N LEU A 565 -0.98 -26.27 15.30
CA LEU A 565 -2.36 -25.83 15.55
C LEU A 565 -3.38 -26.89 15.10
N VAL A 566 -3.21 -27.49 13.93
CA VAL A 566 -4.10 -28.56 13.44
C VAL A 566 -4.06 -29.78 14.33
N HIS A 567 -2.87 -30.21 14.78
CA HIS A 567 -2.73 -31.32 15.73
C HIS A 567 -3.42 -31.01 17.07
N SER A 568 -3.31 -29.77 17.59
CA SER A 568 -3.97 -29.37 18.84
C SER A 568 -5.49 -29.49 18.72
N MET A 569 -6.09 -29.05 17.61
CA MET A 569 -7.52 -29.16 17.35
C MET A 569 -8.01 -30.62 17.18
N LYS A 570 -7.11 -31.56 16.87
CA LYS A 570 -7.37 -32.99 16.78
C LYS A 570 -7.07 -33.75 18.09
N GLY A 571 -6.73 -33.05 19.15
CA GLY A 571 -6.39 -33.65 20.44
C GLY A 571 -5.04 -34.38 20.51
N ARG A 572 -4.17 -34.17 19.48
CA ARG A 572 -2.82 -34.74 19.44
C ARG A 572 -1.83 -33.80 20.11
N HIS A 573 -1.92 -33.70 21.41
CA HIS A 573 -1.25 -32.64 22.19
C HIS A 573 0.28 -32.75 22.14
N GLU A 574 0.84 -33.95 22.17
CA GLU A 574 2.29 -34.15 22.12
C GLU A 574 2.87 -33.73 20.77
N GLU A 575 2.26 -34.18 19.67
CA GLU A 575 2.67 -33.79 18.33
C GLU A 575 2.49 -32.28 18.09
N ALA A 576 1.40 -31.68 18.63
CA ALA A 576 1.15 -30.26 18.54
C ALA A 576 2.26 -29.44 19.23
N ILE A 577 2.63 -29.80 20.44
CA ILE A 577 3.69 -29.14 21.21
C ILE A 577 5.04 -29.30 20.52
N ALA A 578 5.37 -30.51 20.06
CA ALA A 578 6.62 -30.77 19.33
C ALA A 578 6.72 -29.90 18.06
N ALA A 579 5.63 -29.81 17.28
CA ALA A 579 5.58 -28.96 16.09
C ALA A 579 5.71 -27.47 16.45
N GLY A 580 5.02 -26.98 17.48
CA GLY A 580 5.13 -25.60 17.92
C GLY A 580 6.55 -25.23 18.40
N GLN A 581 7.20 -26.12 19.16
CA GLN A 581 8.60 -25.94 19.57
C GLN A 581 9.56 -25.95 18.39
N ARG A 582 9.38 -26.88 17.46
CA ARG A 582 10.17 -26.94 16.23
C ARG A 582 10.03 -25.67 15.39
N ALA A 583 8.84 -25.07 15.33
CA ALA A 583 8.63 -23.82 14.63
C ALA A 583 9.45 -22.66 15.22
N ILE A 584 9.52 -22.56 16.56
CA ILE A 584 10.37 -21.56 17.24
C ILE A 584 11.87 -21.82 17.00
N GLU A 585 12.31 -23.09 16.98
CA GLU A 585 13.69 -23.43 16.66
C GLU A 585 14.07 -23.00 15.23
N LEU A 586 13.17 -23.17 14.26
CA LEU A 586 13.38 -22.79 12.87
C LEU A 586 13.45 -21.27 12.70
N LEU A 587 12.62 -20.53 13.41
CA LEU A 587 12.57 -19.06 13.34
C LEU A 587 12.40 -18.43 14.73
N PRO A 588 13.48 -18.39 15.54
CA PRO A 588 13.43 -17.76 16.84
C PRO A 588 13.32 -16.23 16.75
N ILE A 589 12.82 -15.59 17.79
CA ILE A 589 12.68 -14.12 17.91
C ILE A 589 14.04 -13.42 17.68
N SER A 590 15.13 -14.03 18.13
CA SER A 590 16.49 -13.51 17.94
C SER A 590 16.93 -13.48 16.47
N LYS A 591 16.33 -14.31 15.62
CA LYS A 591 16.59 -14.30 14.17
C LYS A 591 15.63 -13.38 13.43
N ASP A 592 14.35 -13.36 13.84
CA ASP A 592 13.33 -12.54 13.19
C ASP A 592 12.39 -11.96 14.26
N ALA A 593 12.63 -10.70 14.64
CA ALA A 593 11.86 -10.00 15.66
C ALA A 593 10.45 -9.59 15.18
N TYR A 594 10.12 -9.82 13.92
CA TYR A 594 8.79 -9.58 13.36
C TYR A 594 7.96 -10.86 13.31
N ASP A 595 8.43 -11.93 12.68
CA ASP A 595 7.70 -13.21 12.57
C ASP A 595 7.85 -14.09 13.82
N GLY A 596 8.97 -14.02 14.52
CA GLY A 596 9.26 -14.87 15.70
C GLY A 596 8.22 -14.75 16.82
N PRO A 597 7.82 -13.53 17.24
CA PRO A 597 6.78 -13.35 18.25
C PRO A 597 5.43 -13.97 17.84
N LEU A 598 5.08 -13.89 16.55
CA LEU A 598 3.86 -14.49 16.02
C LEU A 598 3.90 -16.02 16.13
N ILE A 599 5.03 -16.63 15.80
CA ILE A 599 5.24 -18.09 15.93
C ILE A 599 5.18 -18.52 17.41
N ALA A 600 5.82 -17.77 18.28
CA ALA A 600 5.80 -18.07 19.71
C ALA A 600 4.38 -17.94 20.30
N THR A 601 3.57 -16.98 19.81
CA THR A 601 2.16 -16.85 20.19
C THR A 601 1.35 -18.09 19.78
N LYS A 602 1.66 -18.73 18.62
CA LYS A 602 1.00 -20.00 18.23
C LYS A 602 1.33 -21.13 19.21
N LEU A 603 2.58 -21.20 19.70
CA LEU A 603 2.92 -22.19 20.74
C LEU A 603 2.15 -21.93 22.04
N ALA A 604 1.93 -20.67 22.44
CA ALA A 604 1.08 -20.38 23.59
C ALA A 604 -0.36 -20.89 23.39
N VAL A 605 -0.94 -20.69 22.20
CA VAL A 605 -2.28 -21.26 21.85
C VAL A 605 -2.27 -22.79 21.93
N ILE A 606 -1.22 -23.43 21.41
CA ILE A 606 -1.07 -24.89 21.47
C ILE A 606 -1.01 -25.36 22.93
N TYR A 607 -0.29 -24.67 23.82
CA TYR A 607 -0.26 -24.98 25.25
C TYR A 607 -1.64 -24.86 25.88
N VAL A 608 -2.42 -23.82 25.54
CA VAL A 608 -3.81 -23.67 26.03
C VAL A 608 -4.66 -24.86 25.61
N ALA A 609 -4.62 -25.21 24.32
CA ALA A 609 -5.39 -26.33 23.76
C ALA A 609 -4.98 -27.69 24.38
N ALA A 610 -3.71 -27.84 24.78
CA ALA A 610 -3.18 -29.02 25.46
C ALA A 610 -3.44 -29.03 26.98
N GLY A 611 -4.18 -28.06 27.54
CA GLY A 611 -4.44 -27.95 28.99
C GLY A 611 -3.22 -27.52 29.82
N GLN A 612 -2.16 -26.98 29.17
CA GLN A 612 -0.93 -26.54 29.84
C GLN A 612 -0.96 -25.01 30.06
N GLY A 613 -1.99 -24.52 30.75
CA GLY A 613 -2.23 -23.10 31.00
C GLY A 613 -1.06 -22.37 31.65
N ASP A 614 -0.37 -23.01 32.59
CA ASP A 614 0.81 -22.44 33.27
C ASP A 614 1.90 -22.08 32.26
N ARG A 615 2.21 -22.99 31.34
CA ARG A 615 3.24 -22.75 30.28
C ARG A 615 2.81 -21.67 29.32
N ALA A 616 1.52 -21.64 28.97
CA ALA A 616 0.97 -20.59 28.11
C ALA A 616 1.11 -19.20 28.75
N ILE A 617 0.73 -19.07 30.03
CA ILE A 617 0.80 -17.80 30.76
C ILE A 617 2.25 -17.33 30.91
N GLU A 618 3.20 -18.21 31.24
CA GLU A 618 4.61 -17.84 31.35
C GLU A 618 5.15 -17.33 29.99
N LEU A 619 4.85 -17.99 28.88
CA LEU A 619 5.26 -17.55 27.56
C LEU A 619 4.58 -16.20 27.18
N LEU A 620 3.30 -16.03 27.49
CA LEU A 620 2.59 -14.78 27.23
C LEU A 620 3.14 -13.60 28.02
N LYS A 621 3.61 -13.80 29.27
CA LYS A 621 4.26 -12.75 30.07
C LYS A 621 5.49 -12.16 29.36
N GLU A 622 6.26 -12.99 28.68
CA GLU A 622 7.40 -12.53 27.90
C GLU A 622 6.93 -11.82 26.62
N LEU A 623 5.99 -12.44 25.89
CA LEU A 623 5.57 -11.98 24.58
C LEU A 623 4.84 -10.63 24.60
N ILE A 624 4.07 -10.29 25.63
CA ILE A 624 3.37 -9.00 25.72
C ILE A 624 4.32 -7.81 25.93
N THR A 625 5.58 -8.06 26.29
CA THR A 625 6.58 -7.00 26.52
C THR A 625 7.40 -6.65 25.28
N ILE A 626 7.27 -7.42 24.22
CA ILE A 626 8.07 -7.25 23.02
C ILE A 626 7.23 -6.76 21.83
N PRO A 627 7.82 -5.99 20.93
CA PRO A 627 7.13 -5.54 19.72
C PRO A 627 6.59 -6.73 18.91
N ASN A 628 5.43 -6.52 18.30
CA ASN A 628 4.71 -7.54 17.54
C ASN A 628 4.30 -8.80 18.32
N GLY A 629 4.32 -8.75 19.65
CA GLY A 629 3.73 -9.74 20.51
C GLY A 629 2.21 -9.54 20.71
N PRO A 630 1.51 -10.46 21.40
CA PRO A 630 0.09 -10.28 21.73
C PRO A 630 -0.13 -9.04 22.58
N THR A 631 -1.23 -8.35 22.34
CA THR A 631 -1.59 -7.15 23.10
C THR A 631 -2.71 -7.44 24.11
N PRO A 632 -2.88 -6.61 25.16
CA PRO A 632 -4.02 -6.75 26.07
C PRO A 632 -5.36 -6.80 25.35
N GLY A 633 -5.54 -6.04 24.27
CA GLY A 633 -6.76 -6.03 23.47
C GLY A 633 -7.01 -7.34 22.75
N THR A 634 -6.00 -7.92 22.09
CA THR A 634 -6.14 -9.20 21.39
C THR A 634 -6.36 -10.35 22.37
N LEU A 635 -5.68 -10.35 23.51
CA LEU A 635 -5.93 -11.35 24.58
C LEU A 635 -7.36 -11.28 25.11
N ARG A 636 -7.99 -10.08 25.13
CA ARG A 636 -9.41 -9.94 25.52
C ARG A 636 -10.37 -10.42 24.44
N ALA A 637 -10.07 -10.17 23.17
CA ALA A 637 -11.02 -10.39 22.07
C ALA A 637 -11.01 -11.83 21.54
N GLU A 638 -9.84 -12.46 21.49
CA GLU A 638 -9.66 -13.75 20.84
C GLU A 638 -10.09 -14.92 21.71
N ARG A 639 -10.75 -15.90 21.09
CA ARG A 639 -11.39 -17.01 21.78
C ARG A 639 -10.43 -18.12 22.19
N GLU A 640 -9.29 -18.18 21.58
CA GLU A 640 -8.22 -19.11 21.87
C GLU A 640 -7.78 -19.03 23.34
N TRP A 641 -8.00 -17.86 23.94
CA TRP A 641 -7.66 -17.58 25.34
C TRP A 641 -8.82 -17.85 26.33
N ASP A 642 -10.02 -18.22 25.85
CA ASP A 642 -11.18 -18.45 26.73
C ASP A 642 -10.89 -19.42 27.90
N PRO A 643 -10.10 -20.52 27.72
CA PRO A 643 -9.77 -21.40 28.84
C PRO A 643 -8.94 -20.76 29.96
N LEU A 644 -8.24 -19.65 29.67
CA LEU A 644 -7.39 -18.95 30.65
C LEU A 644 -8.11 -17.80 31.37
N ARG A 645 -9.30 -17.38 30.91
CA ARG A 645 -9.99 -16.17 31.42
C ARG A 645 -10.30 -16.19 32.93
N SER A 646 -10.42 -17.36 33.52
CA SER A 646 -10.66 -17.52 34.98
C SER A 646 -9.37 -17.51 35.80
N ASP A 647 -8.20 -17.48 35.16
CA ASP A 647 -6.91 -17.46 35.88
C ASP A 647 -6.52 -16.00 36.19
N PRO A 648 -6.34 -15.60 37.45
CA PRO A 648 -5.97 -14.24 37.84
C PRO A 648 -4.64 -13.78 37.23
N ARG A 649 -3.72 -14.71 36.95
CA ARG A 649 -2.44 -14.40 36.32
C ARG A 649 -2.61 -13.97 34.84
N PHE A 650 -3.58 -14.59 34.15
CA PHE A 650 -3.94 -14.20 32.79
C PHE A 650 -4.71 -12.87 32.78
N GLU A 651 -5.60 -12.66 33.76
CA GLU A 651 -6.30 -11.38 33.90
C GLU A 651 -5.31 -10.20 34.07
N ALA A 652 -4.25 -10.43 34.88
CA ALA A 652 -3.20 -9.44 35.08
C ALA A 652 -2.42 -9.07 33.79
N LEU A 653 -2.38 -9.94 32.78
CA LEU A 653 -1.77 -9.63 31.48
C LEU A 653 -2.61 -8.66 30.63
N MET A 654 -3.89 -8.53 30.93
CA MET A 654 -4.82 -7.68 30.21
C MET A 654 -5.01 -6.30 30.89
N SER A 655 -4.53 -6.14 32.12
CA SER A 655 -4.58 -4.85 32.83
C SER A 655 -3.44 -3.93 32.41
#